data_7919df6f8708aec3d41bb484617ccf92
#
_entry.id   7919df6f8708aec3d41bb484617ccf92
#
_cell.length_a   1.000
_cell.length_b   1.000
_cell.length_c   1.000
_cell.angle_alpha   90.00
_cell.angle_beta   90.00
_cell.angle_gamma   90.00
#
_symmetry.space_group_name_H-M   'P 1'
#
loop_
_entity.id
_entity.type
_entity.pdbx_description
1 polymer ?
#
loop_
_entity_poly.entity_id
_entity_poly.type
_entity_poly.pdbx_seq_one_letter_code
_entity_poly.pdbx_strand_id
1 'polypeptide(L)'
;MTAIEIAAGEAAISFEADSDGWLRQLGFWPRPPGEPRFDDGPFPPEAFPLAYPAWGQDVSQPPAFRLTGHGGQSACWPILAGYDASGNEHRIRLADDRLALTIDLCLRSHPAEGVLEQWAEISHDQAGPVTVHAAAAAAPVLHAPAPWLTRFDGDWAAEWTASTAPVPVGTTTIQSLGAVRPCLQASPFFLLATEGPAAEDAGPVLAGSLAWGGGMRLSFERRVGQPERLRIRCGHQPADYVLDPEVVFATPRMVWTWSANGTQSLTHRLHHWVRGHVVRDGQQIRPVVFNTWEATFFDFDHAKLERMMTGAADLGTEMFLLDDGWFGTEFPRRDDRAGLGDWEADPARLPGGLSALASAAHRNGLRFGLWVEPEMVNPASRLYRSHPDWVVTEPGRPRREERNQLVLDLCRPQVRDFVTGTVGRILADAPGIAYLKWDANRDISEPGSGALPADRQANLWTDTVLARWQAMTDVAAQSPDTQLMLCASGGGRTDLGTLRWFHEVWLSDNTDAATRLRMQWHASHFLPAQVIAAHVTRWGGQDLAFACAVAMSARFGFDLDPASLSPAERAACRRATAIYLEVRDLVQLGDLIRLIPPDAPGSAGRVALGFCGLAARRAVVFGYQLAERSGNTAASCPVPWADAGLRYRIRQLTLTGDGEDVTERDGASLLTDGLTWPLTAERTAVIWLLDAS
;
A
#
# COMPACT_ATOMS: atom_id res chain seq x y z
N MET A 1 -18.04 -35.71 -5.74
CA MET A 1 -17.97 -34.50 -6.63
C MET A 1 -16.56 -34.40 -7.16
N THR A 2 -16.38 -33.87 -8.37
CA THR A 2 -15.04 -33.62 -8.94
C THR A 2 -14.33 -32.55 -8.11
N ALA A 3 -13.04 -32.72 -7.84
CA ALA A 3 -12.25 -31.72 -7.13
C ALA A 3 -12.31 -30.36 -7.86
N ILE A 4 -12.43 -29.27 -7.10
CA ILE A 4 -12.41 -27.89 -7.60
C ILE A 4 -10.94 -27.44 -7.54
N GLU A 5 -10.37 -27.10 -8.69
CA GLU A 5 -9.01 -26.53 -8.76
C GLU A 5 -9.06 -25.14 -9.40
N ILE A 6 -8.42 -24.17 -8.75
CA ILE A 6 -8.36 -22.77 -9.18
C ILE A 6 -6.89 -22.38 -9.29
N ALA A 7 -6.43 -22.12 -10.52
CA ALA A 7 -5.05 -21.80 -10.81
C ALA A 7 -4.82 -20.28 -10.97
N ALA A 8 -3.65 -19.82 -10.52
CA ALA A 8 -3.15 -18.47 -10.73
C ALA A 8 -1.65 -18.56 -11.10
N GLY A 9 -1.35 -18.60 -12.41
CA GLY A 9 0.01 -18.85 -12.93
C GLY A 9 0.53 -20.23 -12.53
N GLU A 10 1.65 -20.25 -11.81
CA GLU A 10 2.30 -21.51 -11.32
C GLU A 10 1.64 -22.05 -10.03
N ALA A 11 0.69 -21.32 -9.47
CA ALA A 11 0.06 -21.64 -8.21
C ALA A 11 -1.38 -22.13 -8.41
N ALA A 12 -1.84 -23.01 -7.52
CA ALA A 12 -3.21 -23.46 -7.49
C ALA A 12 -3.72 -23.67 -6.07
N ILE A 13 -5.02 -23.51 -5.87
CA ILE A 13 -5.73 -23.95 -4.67
C ILE A 13 -6.74 -25.00 -5.09
N SER A 14 -6.84 -26.09 -4.32
CA SER A 14 -7.77 -27.19 -4.64
C SER A 14 -8.63 -27.57 -3.46
N PHE A 15 -9.87 -27.94 -3.74
CA PHE A 15 -10.90 -28.28 -2.77
C PHE A 15 -11.67 -29.52 -3.20
N GLU A 16 -12.20 -30.25 -2.20
CA GLU A 16 -13.16 -31.35 -2.43
C GLU A 16 -14.11 -31.44 -1.23
N ALA A 17 -15.35 -31.87 -1.47
CA ALA A 17 -16.26 -32.19 -0.39
C ALA A 17 -16.04 -33.62 0.12
N ASP A 18 -15.98 -33.79 1.45
CA ASP A 18 -15.95 -35.11 2.07
C ASP A 18 -17.32 -35.81 2.07
N SER A 19 -17.42 -36.97 2.73
CA SER A 19 -18.65 -37.77 2.81
C SER A 19 -19.82 -37.06 3.51
N ASP A 20 -19.51 -36.11 4.41
CA ASP A 20 -20.48 -35.30 5.14
C ASP A 20 -20.86 -34.01 4.38
N GLY A 21 -20.24 -33.78 3.22
CA GLY A 21 -20.41 -32.57 2.41
C GLY A 21 -19.59 -31.38 2.86
N TRP A 22 -18.68 -31.57 3.81
CA TRP A 22 -17.81 -30.49 4.27
C TRP A 22 -16.69 -30.21 3.26
N LEU A 23 -16.48 -28.97 2.93
CA LEU A 23 -15.45 -28.57 1.98
C LEU A 23 -14.06 -28.67 2.61
N ARG A 24 -13.22 -29.53 2.05
CA ARG A 24 -11.83 -29.75 2.44
C ARG A 24 -10.88 -29.04 1.47
N GLN A 25 -9.79 -28.48 2.01
CA GLN A 25 -8.69 -27.97 1.21
C GLN A 25 -7.71 -29.11 0.94
N LEU A 26 -7.53 -29.48 -0.33
CA LEU A 26 -6.61 -30.54 -0.76
C LEU A 26 -5.20 -29.98 -1.01
N GLY A 27 -5.07 -28.73 -1.43
CA GLY A 27 -3.79 -28.06 -1.71
C GLY A 27 -3.93 -26.56 -1.67
N PHE A 28 -2.83 -25.92 -1.33
CA PHE A 28 -2.68 -24.46 -1.39
C PHE A 28 -1.23 -24.17 -1.77
N TRP A 29 -1.04 -23.64 -2.98
CA TRP A 29 0.22 -23.30 -3.61
C TRP A 29 1.06 -24.44 -4.20
N PRO A 30 2.06 -24.07 -5.07
CA PRO A 30 2.65 -25.04 -5.93
C PRO A 30 3.41 -26.09 -5.14
N ARG A 31 3.31 -27.24 -5.69
CA ARG A 31 4.10 -28.38 -5.32
C ARG A 31 5.42 -28.33 -6.05
N PRO A 32 6.51 -28.64 -5.40
CA PRO A 32 7.68 -29.07 -6.11
C PRO A 32 7.31 -30.20 -7.09
N PRO A 33 7.81 -30.17 -8.32
CA PRO A 33 7.57 -31.25 -9.27
C PRO A 33 7.97 -32.59 -8.64
N GLY A 34 7.03 -33.52 -8.53
CA GLY A 34 7.25 -34.87 -7.96
C GLY A 34 6.89 -35.05 -6.49
N GLU A 35 6.47 -34.03 -5.77
CA GLU A 35 5.86 -34.22 -4.45
C GLU A 35 4.44 -34.77 -4.56
N PRO A 36 4.08 -35.77 -3.69
CA PRO A 36 2.74 -36.35 -3.69
C PRO A 36 1.72 -35.29 -3.33
N ARG A 37 0.59 -35.31 -4.00
CA ARG A 37 -0.60 -34.56 -3.58
C ARG A 37 -0.96 -35.01 -2.17
N PHE A 38 -1.60 -34.11 -1.37
CA PHE A 38 -2.32 -34.58 -0.20
C PHE A 38 -3.32 -35.69 -0.56
N ASP A 39 -3.76 -35.73 -1.82
CA ASP A 39 -4.63 -36.71 -2.45
C ASP A 39 -3.90 -37.99 -3.00
N ASP A 40 -2.57 -37.97 -3.15
CA ASP A 40 -1.79 -39.14 -3.62
C ASP A 40 -1.46 -40.17 -2.49
N GLY A 41 -1.86 -39.87 -1.25
CA GLY A 41 -1.69 -40.74 -0.08
C GLY A 41 -2.94 -41.58 0.25
N PRO A 42 -2.79 -42.61 1.09
CA PRO A 42 -3.91 -43.44 1.54
C PRO A 42 -4.80 -42.71 2.58
N PHE A 43 -4.76 -41.38 2.66
CA PHE A 43 -5.51 -40.62 3.65
C PHE A 43 -6.90 -40.31 3.13
N PRO A 44 -7.97 -40.60 3.89
CA PRO A 44 -9.33 -40.25 3.53
C PRO A 44 -9.52 -38.72 3.54
N PRO A 45 -10.48 -38.18 2.79
CA PRO A 45 -10.76 -36.73 2.72
C PRO A 45 -10.89 -36.05 4.08
N GLU A 46 -11.38 -36.75 5.10
CA GLU A 46 -11.54 -36.27 6.48
C GLU A 46 -10.20 -35.92 7.16
N ALA A 47 -9.06 -36.43 6.65
CA ALA A 47 -7.73 -36.08 7.14
C ALA A 47 -7.25 -34.70 6.67
N PHE A 48 -7.91 -34.11 5.67
CA PHE A 48 -7.56 -32.79 5.16
C PHE A 48 -8.24 -31.65 5.96
N PRO A 49 -7.62 -30.46 6.04
CA PRO A 49 -8.21 -29.36 6.76
C PRO A 49 -9.50 -28.86 6.09
N LEU A 50 -10.45 -28.37 6.88
CA LEU A 50 -11.59 -27.63 6.35
C LEU A 50 -11.08 -26.38 5.60
N ALA A 51 -11.66 -26.13 4.43
CA ALA A 51 -11.30 -24.96 3.62
C ALA A 51 -11.72 -23.62 4.29
N TYR A 52 -12.84 -23.67 5.03
CA TYR A 52 -13.37 -22.51 5.76
C TYR A 52 -14.07 -23.00 7.05
N PRO A 53 -13.28 -23.32 8.10
CA PRO A 53 -13.81 -23.92 9.32
C PRO A 53 -14.79 -22.98 10.02
N ALA A 54 -16.02 -23.42 10.25
CA ALA A 54 -17.01 -22.71 11.04
C ALA A 54 -17.06 -23.22 12.48
N TRP A 55 -17.52 -22.36 13.39
CA TRP A 55 -17.64 -22.70 14.80
C TRP A 55 -18.62 -23.86 15.03
N GLY A 56 -18.11 -24.93 15.64
CA GLY A 56 -18.87 -26.17 15.92
C GLY A 56 -18.63 -27.31 14.90
N GLN A 57 -17.96 -27.08 13.77
CA GLN A 57 -17.58 -28.15 12.85
C GLN A 57 -16.32 -28.91 13.31
N ASP A 58 -15.30 -28.19 13.73
CA ASP A 58 -14.01 -28.78 14.13
C ASP A 58 -13.40 -27.93 15.25
N VAL A 59 -13.01 -28.59 16.34
CA VAL A 59 -12.31 -27.95 17.45
C VAL A 59 -10.78 -27.95 17.25
N SER A 60 -10.30 -28.69 16.24
CA SER A 60 -8.88 -28.78 15.92
C SER A 60 -8.37 -27.59 15.11
N GLN A 61 -9.28 -26.75 14.58
CA GLN A 61 -8.95 -25.56 13.80
C GLN A 61 -9.59 -24.32 14.43
N PRO A 62 -8.88 -23.17 14.49
CA PRO A 62 -9.52 -21.92 14.84
C PRO A 62 -10.58 -21.57 13.78
N PRO A 63 -11.79 -21.15 14.16
CA PRO A 63 -12.85 -20.88 13.19
C PRO A 63 -12.49 -19.71 12.27
N ALA A 64 -12.73 -19.88 10.97
CA ALA A 64 -12.75 -18.80 9.99
C ALA A 64 -14.07 -18.03 10.08
N PHE A 65 -15.14 -18.71 10.50
CA PHE A 65 -16.46 -18.12 10.65
C PHE A 65 -17.11 -18.47 12.00
N ARG A 66 -17.71 -17.46 12.63
CA ARG A 66 -18.48 -17.60 13.86
C ARG A 66 -19.60 -16.58 13.90
N LEU A 67 -20.80 -17.02 14.22
CA LEU A 67 -21.96 -16.15 14.42
C LEU A 67 -22.76 -16.56 15.68
N THR A 68 -23.64 -15.63 16.13
CA THR A 68 -24.79 -15.93 16.96
C THR A 68 -26.04 -15.66 16.13
N GLY A 69 -26.83 -16.69 15.87
CA GLY A 69 -28.09 -16.61 15.13
C GLY A 69 -29.17 -15.83 15.89
N HIS A 70 -30.23 -15.41 15.18
CA HIS A 70 -31.36 -14.67 15.75
C HIS A 70 -31.99 -15.37 16.97
N GLY A 71 -32.04 -16.69 16.95
CA GLY A 71 -32.53 -17.51 18.08
C GLY A 71 -31.47 -17.92 19.11
N GLY A 72 -30.26 -17.33 19.08
CA GLY A 72 -29.17 -17.63 19.98
C GLY A 72 -28.32 -18.86 19.60
N GLN A 73 -28.56 -19.49 18.46
CA GLN A 73 -27.77 -20.62 17.96
C GLN A 73 -26.36 -20.13 17.59
N SER A 74 -25.33 -20.94 17.88
CA SER A 74 -23.94 -20.57 17.57
C SER A 74 -23.18 -21.66 16.79
N ALA A 75 -23.63 -22.93 16.83
CA ALA A 75 -23.03 -23.98 16.03
C ALA A 75 -23.43 -23.84 14.57
N CYS A 76 -22.44 -23.77 13.69
CA CYS A 76 -22.60 -23.58 12.27
C CYS A 76 -21.91 -24.73 11.51
N TRP A 77 -22.63 -25.45 10.66
CA TRP A 77 -22.15 -26.61 9.91
C TRP A 77 -22.40 -26.45 8.41
N PRO A 78 -21.76 -25.50 7.76
CA PRO A 78 -21.96 -25.28 6.34
C PRO A 78 -21.37 -26.42 5.52
N ILE A 79 -22.18 -26.91 4.57
CA ILE A 79 -21.80 -27.95 3.59
C ILE A 79 -21.74 -27.35 2.19
N LEU A 80 -21.03 -28.01 1.30
CA LEU A 80 -20.95 -27.61 -0.11
C LEU A 80 -22.32 -27.71 -0.77
N ALA A 81 -22.86 -26.55 -1.21
CA ALA A 81 -24.16 -26.45 -1.88
C ALA A 81 -24.03 -26.18 -3.39
N GLY A 82 -22.90 -25.65 -3.86
CA GLY A 82 -22.70 -25.36 -5.28
C GLY A 82 -21.31 -24.83 -5.61
N TYR A 83 -20.99 -24.84 -6.89
CA TYR A 83 -19.80 -24.22 -7.47
C TYR A 83 -20.13 -23.61 -8.81
N ASP A 84 -19.79 -22.35 -8.99
CA ASP A 84 -19.92 -21.60 -10.24
C ASP A 84 -18.59 -20.97 -10.63
N ALA A 85 -18.31 -20.97 -11.93
CA ALA A 85 -17.12 -20.31 -12.48
C ALA A 85 -17.50 -19.52 -13.73
N SER A 86 -17.00 -18.28 -13.81
CA SER A 86 -17.18 -17.39 -14.95
C SER A 86 -15.87 -16.69 -15.28
N GLY A 87 -15.18 -17.13 -16.32
CA GLY A 87 -13.82 -16.67 -16.63
C GLY A 87 -12.85 -16.97 -15.48
N ASN A 88 -12.28 -15.93 -14.92
CA ASN A 88 -11.32 -16.02 -13.80
C ASN A 88 -11.98 -15.85 -12.42
N GLU A 89 -13.30 -15.77 -12.35
CA GLU A 89 -14.05 -15.66 -11.10
C GLU A 89 -14.66 -17.01 -10.74
N HIS A 90 -14.50 -17.39 -9.48
CA HIS A 90 -14.96 -18.65 -8.93
C HIS A 90 -15.75 -18.39 -7.65
N ARG A 91 -16.88 -19.07 -7.49
CA ARG A 91 -17.75 -18.98 -6.33
C ARG A 91 -18.09 -20.38 -5.84
N ILE A 92 -17.65 -20.71 -4.63
CA ILE A 92 -17.94 -21.98 -3.97
C ILE A 92 -18.95 -21.68 -2.87
N ARG A 93 -20.19 -22.16 -3.04
CA ARG A 93 -21.28 -21.93 -2.11
C ARG A 93 -21.32 -22.98 -1.03
N LEU A 94 -21.25 -22.53 0.22
CA LEU A 94 -21.51 -23.32 1.42
C LEU A 94 -22.85 -22.89 2.03
N ALA A 95 -23.66 -23.83 2.51
CA ALA A 95 -24.95 -23.55 3.13
C ALA A 95 -25.13 -24.31 4.45
N ASP A 96 -25.81 -23.67 5.41
CA ASP A 96 -26.32 -24.30 6.62
C ASP A 96 -27.83 -24.03 6.68
N ASP A 97 -28.62 -25.02 6.28
CA ASP A 97 -30.07 -24.89 6.19
C ASP A 97 -30.76 -24.64 7.53
N ARG A 98 -30.17 -25.13 8.64
CA ARG A 98 -30.70 -24.90 9.98
C ARG A 98 -30.59 -23.43 10.42
N LEU A 99 -29.57 -22.75 9.95
CA LEU A 99 -29.34 -21.32 10.21
C LEU A 99 -29.84 -20.44 9.07
N ALA A 100 -30.42 -21.03 8.00
CA ALA A 100 -30.74 -20.32 6.76
C ALA A 100 -29.55 -19.42 6.31
N LEU A 101 -28.35 -19.95 6.38
CA LEU A 101 -27.08 -19.24 6.17
C LEU A 101 -26.44 -19.69 4.84
N THR A 102 -25.95 -18.71 4.09
CA THR A 102 -25.12 -18.94 2.91
C THR A 102 -23.75 -18.25 3.11
N ILE A 103 -22.69 -18.98 2.80
CA ILE A 103 -21.32 -18.45 2.73
C ILE A 103 -20.78 -18.76 1.34
N ASP A 104 -20.59 -17.75 0.53
CA ASP A 104 -19.94 -17.86 -0.78
C ASP A 104 -18.44 -17.56 -0.62
N LEU A 105 -17.59 -18.57 -0.83
CA LEU A 105 -16.15 -18.38 -0.93
C LEU A 105 -15.84 -17.93 -2.36
N CYS A 106 -15.42 -16.69 -2.50
CA CYS A 106 -15.16 -16.05 -3.78
C CYS A 106 -13.66 -15.98 -4.04
N LEU A 107 -13.24 -16.37 -5.24
CA LEU A 107 -11.86 -16.30 -5.68
C LEU A 107 -11.83 -15.67 -7.08
N ARG A 108 -10.85 -14.78 -7.29
CA ARG A 108 -10.55 -14.22 -8.61
C ARG A 108 -9.09 -14.49 -8.93
N SER A 109 -8.84 -15.23 -10.00
CA SER A 109 -7.49 -15.52 -10.45
C SER A 109 -7.02 -14.50 -11.51
N HIS A 110 -5.73 -14.19 -11.47
CA HIS A 110 -5.02 -13.37 -12.47
C HIS A 110 -3.86 -14.22 -13.00
N PRO A 111 -4.12 -15.14 -13.95
CA PRO A 111 -3.13 -16.13 -14.36
C PRO A 111 -1.88 -15.53 -15.00
N ALA A 112 -2.01 -14.40 -15.71
CA ALA A 112 -0.89 -13.71 -16.37
C ALA A 112 0.13 -13.18 -15.35
N GLU A 113 -0.36 -12.66 -14.21
CA GLU A 113 0.48 -12.10 -13.15
C GLU A 113 0.74 -13.11 -12.02
N GLY A 114 0.06 -14.24 -11.99
CA GLY A 114 0.20 -15.23 -10.91
C GLY A 114 -0.34 -14.73 -9.56
N VAL A 115 -1.42 -13.95 -9.58
CA VAL A 115 -2.06 -13.36 -8.39
C VAL A 115 -3.44 -13.97 -8.19
N LEU A 116 -3.81 -14.23 -6.94
CA LEU A 116 -5.13 -14.69 -6.52
C LEU A 116 -5.72 -13.73 -5.50
N GLU A 117 -6.95 -13.25 -5.73
CA GLU A 117 -7.77 -12.58 -4.73
C GLU A 117 -8.75 -13.60 -4.11
N GLN A 118 -8.98 -13.52 -2.80
CA GLN A 118 -9.90 -14.39 -2.08
C GLN A 118 -10.69 -13.59 -1.04
N TRP A 119 -12.03 -13.81 -0.96
CA TRP A 119 -12.90 -13.24 0.05
C TRP A 119 -14.10 -14.14 0.31
N ALA A 120 -14.89 -13.82 1.33
CA ALA A 120 -16.15 -14.49 1.60
C ALA A 120 -17.31 -13.48 1.55
N GLU A 121 -18.46 -13.91 1.00
CA GLU A 121 -19.73 -13.20 1.05
C GLU A 121 -20.69 -14.01 1.92
N ILE A 122 -21.31 -13.37 2.91
CA ILE A 122 -22.12 -14.01 3.95
C ILE A 122 -23.49 -13.38 3.92
N SER A 123 -24.54 -14.21 3.84
CA SER A 123 -25.94 -13.79 3.91
C SER A 123 -26.78 -14.81 4.67
N HIS A 124 -27.92 -14.39 5.18
CA HIS A 124 -28.87 -15.26 5.86
C HIS A 124 -30.31 -14.79 5.68
N ASP A 125 -31.25 -15.75 5.82
CA ASP A 125 -32.68 -15.50 5.72
C ASP A 125 -33.41 -15.80 7.05
N GLN A 126 -32.76 -15.62 8.19
CA GLN A 126 -33.38 -15.77 9.51
C GLN A 126 -34.38 -14.66 9.77
N ALA A 127 -35.32 -14.89 10.72
CA ALA A 127 -36.44 -13.97 11.02
C ALA A 127 -36.01 -12.59 11.58
N GLY A 128 -34.73 -12.42 11.92
CA GLY A 128 -34.14 -11.16 12.41
C GLY A 128 -32.63 -11.15 12.33
N PRO A 129 -31.96 -10.08 12.79
CA PRO A 129 -30.53 -9.92 12.63
C PRO A 129 -29.73 -10.99 13.37
N VAL A 130 -28.55 -11.29 12.86
CA VAL A 130 -27.54 -12.16 13.48
C VAL A 130 -26.30 -11.33 13.85
N THR A 131 -25.51 -11.81 14.81
CA THR A 131 -24.21 -11.19 15.12
C THR A 131 -23.09 -12.08 14.58
N VAL A 132 -22.33 -11.57 13.62
CA VAL A 132 -21.09 -12.19 13.14
C VAL A 132 -19.96 -11.79 14.10
N HIS A 133 -19.22 -12.77 14.63
CA HIS A 133 -18.09 -12.57 15.56
C HIS A 133 -16.73 -12.83 14.90
N ALA A 134 -16.74 -13.58 13.82
CA ALA A 134 -15.54 -13.81 13.00
C ALA A 134 -15.99 -14.11 11.57
N ALA A 135 -15.34 -13.46 10.62
CA ALA A 135 -15.45 -13.74 9.20
C ALA A 135 -14.08 -13.49 8.56
N ALA A 136 -13.36 -14.58 8.30
CA ALA A 136 -12.07 -14.50 7.64
C ALA A 136 -12.25 -14.29 6.13
N ALA A 137 -11.39 -13.46 5.55
CA ALA A 137 -11.26 -13.36 4.09
C ALA A 137 -10.71 -14.67 3.50
N ALA A 138 -9.77 -15.29 4.23
CA ALA A 138 -9.14 -16.54 3.86
C ALA A 138 -8.64 -17.30 5.10
N ALA A 139 -8.64 -18.63 5.03
CA ALA A 139 -8.18 -19.51 6.11
C ALA A 139 -7.34 -20.70 5.61
N PRO A 140 -6.34 -20.49 4.70
CA PRO A 140 -5.60 -21.60 4.11
C PRO A 140 -4.68 -22.30 5.12
N VAL A 141 -4.35 -23.56 4.79
CA VAL A 141 -3.32 -24.34 5.45
C VAL A 141 -2.22 -24.67 4.43
N LEU A 142 -0.98 -24.33 4.80
CA LEU A 142 0.20 -24.53 3.96
C LEU A 142 1.07 -25.66 4.51
N HIS A 143 1.76 -26.37 3.62
CA HIS A 143 2.93 -27.11 4.00
C HIS A 143 4.13 -26.15 4.11
N ALA A 144 4.68 -26.00 5.31
CA ALA A 144 5.77 -25.08 5.60
C ALA A 144 6.65 -25.67 6.73
N PRO A 145 7.63 -26.50 6.39
CA PRO A 145 8.44 -27.22 7.40
C PRO A 145 9.32 -26.28 8.23
N ALA A 146 9.80 -25.20 7.65
CA ALA A 146 10.64 -24.20 8.33
C ALA A 146 10.20 -22.77 7.99
N PRO A 147 8.98 -22.36 8.37
CA PRO A 147 8.43 -21.07 7.94
C PRO A 147 9.10 -19.88 8.62
N TRP A 148 9.41 -18.88 7.81
CA TRP A 148 9.91 -17.58 8.23
C TRP A 148 8.94 -16.49 7.77
N LEU A 149 8.57 -15.61 8.70
CA LEU A 149 7.66 -14.51 8.43
C LEU A 149 8.43 -13.20 8.44
N THR A 150 8.32 -12.46 7.35
CA THR A 150 8.68 -11.04 7.28
C THR A 150 7.40 -10.22 7.39
N ARG A 151 7.31 -9.38 8.40
CA ARG A 151 6.23 -8.42 8.62
C ARG A 151 6.78 -7.01 8.59
N PHE A 152 5.90 -6.05 8.39
CA PHE A 152 6.23 -4.65 8.30
C PHE A 152 5.43 -3.90 9.36
N ASP A 153 6.09 -3.55 10.44
CA ASP A 153 5.51 -2.77 11.53
C ASP A 153 5.58 -1.27 11.17
N GLY A 154 4.82 -0.44 11.85
CA GLY A 154 4.77 0.99 11.62
C GLY A 154 4.62 1.81 12.88
N ASP A 155 4.90 3.08 12.73
CA ASP A 155 4.52 4.20 13.57
C ASP A 155 4.59 5.44 12.69
N TRP A 156 4.14 6.61 13.15
CA TRP A 156 4.35 7.85 12.42
C TRP A 156 5.84 8.10 12.17
N ALA A 157 6.18 8.38 10.92
CA ALA A 157 7.55 8.58 10.44
C ALA A 157 8.49 7.36 10.63
N ALA A 158 7.95 6.17 10.87
CA ALA A 158 8.66 4.90 11.01
C ALA A 158 7.91 3.73 10.32
N GLU A 159 7.16 4.02 9.28
CA GLU A 159 6.44 3.04 8.48
C GLU A 159 7.41 2.06 7.79
N TRP A 160 6.91 0.90 7.39
CA TRP A 160 7.67 -0.12 6.66
C TRP A 160 8.92 -0.65 7.39
N THR A 161 8.90 -0.65 8.73
CA THR A 161 9.96 -1.27 9.53
C THR A 161 9.86 -2.78 9.45
N ALA A 162 10.76 -3.41 8.68
CA ALA A 162 10.72 -4.86 8.46
C ALA A 162 11.28 -5.64 9.65
N SER A 163 10.62 -6.75 9.96
CA SER A 163 11.07 -7.74 10.94
C SER A 163 10.89 -9.14 10.38
N THR A 164 11.98 -9.91 10.31
CA THR A 164 12.00 -11.28 9.79
C THR A 164 12.39 -12.27 10.88
N ALA A 165 11.53 -13.27 11.13
CA ALA A 165 11.77 -14.27 12.16
C ALA A 165 11.14 -15.62 11.79
N PRO A 166 11.67 -16.75 12.32
CA PRO A 166 11.02 -18.05 12.21
C PRO A 166 9.66 -18.01 12.91
N VAL A 167 8.65 -18.64 12.31
CA VAL A 167 7.32 -18.78 12.95
C VAL A 167 7.40 -19.89 13.99
N PRO A 168 7.27 -19.57 15.30
CA PRO A 168 7.35 -20.58 16.36
C PRO A 168 6.10 -21.47 16.38
N VAL A 169 6.17 -22.59 17.12
CA VAL A 169 4.98 -23.33 17.54
C VAL A 169 4.12 -22.42 18.44
N GLY A 170 2.82 -22.37 18.20
CA GLY A 170 1.88 -21.42 18.76
C GLY A 170 1.32 -20.51 17.69
N THR A 171 0.85 -19.32 18.06
CA THR A 171 0.25 -18.35 17.15
C THR A 171 1.08 -17.07 17.10
N THR A 172 1.58 -16.72 15.93
CA THR A 172 2.13 -15.40 15.62
C THR A 172 1.04 -14.54 14.99
N THR A 173 0.97 -13.27 15.35
CA THR A 173 -0.10 -12.38 14.86
C THR A 173 0.49 -11.06 14.35
N ILE A 174 -0.02 -10.59 13.20
CA ILE A 174 0.08 -9.21 12.73
C ILE A 174 -1.29 -8.59 12.94
N GLN A 175 -1.38 -7.48 13.67
CA GLN A 175 -2.65 -6.88 14.03
C GLN A 175 -2.58 -5.36 14.06
N SER A 176 -3.64 -4.72 13.58
CA SER A 176 -3.92 -3.30 13.74
C SER A 176 -5.37 -3.11 14.16
N LEU A 177 -5.63 -2.08 14.98
CA LEU A 177 -6.97 -1.68 15.40
C LEU A 177 -7.38 -0.31 14.85
N GLY A 178 -6.50 0.38 14.12
CA GLY A 178 -6.79 1.68 13.53
C GLY A 178 -7.91 1.59 12.49
N ALA A 179 -8.87 2.52 12.55
CA ALA A 179 -9.95 2.59 11.56
C ALA A 179 -9.64 3.55 10.40
N VAL A 180 -8.71 4.50 10.61
CA VAL A 180 -8.33 5.53 9.63
C VAL A 180 -6.88 5.36 9.17
N ARG A 181 -5.95 5.10 10.12
CA ARG A 181 -4.50 4.96 9.87
C ARG A 181 -3.97 3.60 10.36
N PRO A 182 -4.53 2.47 9.91
CA PRO A 182 -4.18 1.15 10.44
C PRO A 182 -2.71 0.79 10.26
N CYS A 183 -2.06 1.25 9.19
CA CYS A 183 -0.68 0.90 8.86
C CYS A 183 0.36 1.60 9.75
N LEU A 184 -0.02 2.59 10.57
CA LEU A 184 0.85 3.13 11.63
C LEU A 184 1.03 2.16 12.80
N GLN A 185 0.25 1.08 12.90
CA GLN A 185 0.46 0.02 13.90
C GLN A 185 1.14 -1.18 13.26
N ALA A 186 0.55 -1.71 12.18
CA ALA A 186 1.10 -2.82 11.41
C ALA A 186 0.57 -2.76 9.99
N SER A 187 1.44 -3.03 9.03
CA SER A 187 1.06 -3.09 7.61
C SER A 187 0.30 -4.40 7.30
N PRO A 188 -0.69 -4.38 6.40
CA PRO A 188 -1.41 -5.57 5.97
C PRO A 188 -0.59 -6.50 5.07
N PHE A 189 0.65 -6.15 4.77
CA PHE A 189 1.55 -6.90 3.89
C PHE A 189 2.47 -7.83 4.68
N PHE A 190 2.77 -9.00 4.11
CA PHE A 190 3.78 -9.90 4.67
C PHE A 190 4.42 -10.76 3.58
N LEU A 191 5.64 -11.27 3.88
CA LEU A 191 6.30 -12.33 3.12
C LEU A 191 6.43 -13.56 4.02
N LEU A 192 6.13 -14.72 3.48
CA LEU A 192 6.23 -16.01 4.18
C LEU A 192 7.08 -16.96 3.34
N ALA A 193 8.30 -17.17 3.75
CA ALA A 193 9.15 -18.24 3.20
C ALA A 193 8.87 -19.55 3.91
N THR A 194 8.80 -20.66 3.22
CA THR A 194 8.39 -21.96 3.79
C THR A 194 9.55 -22.83 4.23
N GLU A 195 10.79 -22.55 3.78
CA GLU A 195 11.98 -23.41 3.95
C GLU A 195 13.21 -22.64 4.48
N GLY A 196 13.01 -21.54 5.17
CA GLY A 196 14.08 -20.65 5.66
C GLY A 196 13.76 -19.17 5.39
N PRO A 197 14.67 -18.23 5.70
CA PRO A 197 14.45 -16.83 5.40
C PRO A 197 14.34 -16.59 3.88
N ALA A 198 13.46 -15.66 3.47
CA ALA A 198 13.29 -15.32 2.06
C ALA A 198 14.58 -14.74 1.47
N ALA A 199 14.95 -15.20 0.27
CA ALA A 199 16.03 -14.63 -0.54
C ALA A 199 15.44 -13.90 -1.77
N GLU A 200 16.25 -13.03 -2.40
CA GLU A 200 15.78 -12.29 -3.59
C GLU A 200 15.59 -13.19 -4.81
N ASP A 201 16.48 -14.17 -4.98
CA ASP A 201 16.60 -14.99 -6.19
C ASP A 201 16.43 -16.50 -5.94
N ALA A 202 16.09 -16.92 -4.73
CA ALA A 202 15.99 -18.33 -4.39
C ALA A 202 14.99 -18.62 -3.26
N GLY A 203 14.46 -19.84 -3.30
CA GLY A 203 13.60 -20.42 -2.27
C GLY A 203 12.11 -20.08 -2.45
N PRO A 204 11.25 -20.96 -1.90
CA PRO A 204 9.80 -20.78 -1.99
C PRO A 204 9.30 -19.69 -1.04
N VAL A 205 8.59 -18.71 -1.58
CA VAL A 205 8.05 -17.58 -0.84
C VAL A 205 6.64 -17.24 -1.30
N LEU A 206 5.78 -16.94 -0.34
CA LEU A 206 4.41 -16.44 -0.51
C LEU A 206 4.38 -14.98 -0.05
N ALA A 207 3.80 -14.10 -0.85
CA ALA A 207 3.38 -12.77 -0.39
C ALA A 207 1.89 -12.75 -0.16
N GLY A 208 1.47 -12.09 0.91
CA GLY A 208 0.08 -11.85 1.22
C GLY A 208 -0.18 -10.41 1.60
N SER A 209 -1.38 -9.91 1.26
CA SER A 209 -1.87 -8.62 1.70
C SER A 209 -3.38 -8.64 1.87
N LEU A 210 -3.86 -8.17 3.03
CA LEU A 210 -5.28 -7.91 3.20
C LEU A 210 -5.60 -6.52 2.60
N ALA A 211 -6.38 -6.48 1.53
CA ALA A 211 -6.81 -5.27 0.85
C ALA A 211 -7.91 -4.57 1.68
N TRP A 212 -7.53 -3.91 2.76
CA TRP A 212 -8.42 -3.31 3.75
C TRP A 212 -7.83 -2.08 4.42
N GLY A 213 -8.51 -0.96 4.33
CA GLY A 213 -8.11 0.33 4.92
C GLY A 213 -8.59 0.56 6.35
N GLY A 214 -8.79 -0.49 7.13
CA GLY A 214 -9.20 -0.46 8.54
C GLY A 214 -8.44 -1.48 9.38
N GLY A 215 -8.86 -1.66 10.63
CA GLY A 215 -8.26 -2.63 11.53
C GLY A 215 -8.25 -4.05 10.96
N MET A 216 -7.18 -4.80 11.22
CA MET A 216 -7.00 -6.13 10.66
C MET A 216 -6.31 -7.09 11.62
N ARG A 217 -6.48 -8.38 11.37
CA ARG A 217 -5.73 -9.44 12.07
C ARG A 217 -5.34 -10.55 11.11
N LEU A 218 -4.04 -10.81 11.02
CA LEU A 218 -3.45 -11.92 10.29
C LEU A 218 -2.79 -12.85 11.31
N SER A 219 -3.18 -14.12 11.34
CA SER A 219 -2.70 -15.09 12.33
C SER A 219 -2.02 -16.26 11.63
N PHE A 220 -0.88 -16.70 12.15
CA PHE A 220 -0.03 -17.77 11.65
C PHE A 220 0.15 -18.78 12.78
N GLU A 221 -0.51 -19.94 12.69
CA GLU A 221 -0.53 -20.96 13.74
C GLU A 221 0.20 -22.22 13.32
N ARG A 222 1.12 -22.69 14.18
CA ARG A 222 1.76 -24.01 14.11
C ARG A 222 1.43 -24.82 15.36
N ARG A 223 1.23 -26.11 15.21
CA ARG A 223 0.94 -27.03 16.35
C ARG A 223 2.04 -28.03 16.55
N VAL A 224 2.27 -28.44 17.80
CA VAL A 224 3.27 -29.46 18.19
C VAL A 224 3.10 -30.77 17.41
N GLY A 225 1.86 -31.25 17.23
CA GLY A 225 1.56 -32.48 16.52
C GLY A 225 1.66 -32.42 14.99
N GLN A 226 1.75 -31.20 14.42
CA GLN A 226 1.80 -30.96 12.97
C GLN A 226 2.69 -29.73 12.69
N PRO A 227 3.99 -29.80 13.04
CA PRO A 227 4.86 -28.61 12.96
C PRO A 227 5.15 -28.16 11.51
N GLU A 228 4.96 -29.03 10.53
CA GLU A 228 5.09 -28.75 9.09
C GLU A 228 3.85 -28.09 8.48
N ARG A 229 2.72 -28.04 9.23
CA ARG A 229 1.50 -27.38 8.77
C ARG A 229 1.36 -26.00 9.39
N LEU A 230 1.30 -24.97 8.54
CA LEU A 230 1.04 -23.59 8.93
C LEU A 230 -0.40 -23.22 8.58
N ARG A 231 -1.21 -22.89 9.58
CA ARG A 231 -2.56 -22.38 9.41
C ARG A 231 -2.52 -20.87 9.38
N ILE A 232 -3.04 -20.27 8.32
CA ILE A 232 -3.15 -18.81 8.19
C ILE A 232 -4.63 -18.45 8.31
N ARG A 233 -4.93 -17.33 8.95
CA ARG A 233 -6.26 -16.74 9.00
C ARG A 233 -6.16 -15.24 8.89
N CYS A 234 -6.86 -14.67 7.90
CA CYS A 234 -6.81 -13.26 7.55
C CYS A 234 -8.21 -12.66 7.65
N GLY A 235 -8.37 -11.58 8.40
CA GLY A 235 -9.65 -10.90 8.51
C GLY A 235 -9.53 -9.49 9.08
N HIS A 236 -10.63 -8.73 9.00
CA HIS A 236 -10.73 -7.40 9.61
C HIS A 236 -10.90 -7.48 11.13
N GLN A 237 -10.64 -6.38 11.83
CA GLN A 237 -10.76 -6.21 13.29
C GLN A 237 -11.26 -4.80 13.64
N PRO A 238 -12.15 -4.65 14.64
CA PRO A 238 -12.93 -5.71 15.30
C PRO A 238 -13.82 -6.48 14.31
N ALA A 239 -14.13 -7.73 14.60
CA ALA A 239 -14.88 -8.61 13.70
C ALA A 239 -16.39 -8.65 14.00
N ASP A 240 -16.83 -8.13 15.14
CA ASP A 240 -18.24 -8.13 15.50
C ASP A 240 -19.05 -7.24 14.55
N TYR A 241 -20.06 -7.83 13.91
CA TYR A 241 -20.92 -7.13 12.96
C TYR A 241 -22.35 -7.67 13.06
N VAL A 242 -23.33 -6.79 13.20
CA VAL A 242 -24.75 -7.16 13.20
C VAL A 242 -25.26 -7.10 11.79
N LEU A 243 -25.62 -8.28 11.24
CA LEU A 243 -26.05 -8.47 9.87
C LEU A 243 -27.57 -8.67 9.82
N ASP A 244 -28.25 -7.92 8.97
CA ASP A 244 -29.70 -8.06 8.72
C ASP A 244 -30.01 -9.21 7.75
N PRO A 245 -31.23 -9.78 7.83
CA PRO A 245 -31.71 -10.72 6.82
C PRO A 245 -31.59 -10.15 5.40
N GLU A 246 -31.30 -11.01 4.42
CA GLU A 246 -31.19 -10.70 2.99
C GLU A 246 -30.06 -9.70 2.61
N VAL A 247 -29.29 -9.20 3.60
CA VAL A 247 -28.13 -8.35 3.36
C VAL A 247 -26.88 -9.22 3.18
N VAL A 248 -26.04 -8.86 2.21
CA VAL A 248 -24.76 -9.53 1.98
C VAL A 248 -23.66 -8.77 2.70
N PHE A 249 -22.96 -9.43 3.61
CA PHE A 249 -21.73 -8.96 4.20
C PHE A 249 -20.53 -9.55 3.45
N ALA A 250 -19.71 -8.71 2.81
CA ALA A 250 -18.50 -9.13 2.16
C ALA A 250 -17.27 -8.84 3.04
N THR A 251 -16.43 -9.85 3.28
CA THR A 251 -15.16 -9.65 3.93
C THR A 251 -14.22 -8.83 3.05
N PRO A 252 -13.15 -8.21 3.61
CA PRO A 252 -12.05 -7.70 2.82
C PRO A 252 -11.48 -8.77 1.88
N ARG A 253 -10.79 -8.35 0.82
CA ARG A 253 -10.11 -9.29 -0.06
C ARG A 253 -8.69 -9.59 0.45
N MET A 254 -8.33 -10.85 0.48
CA MET A 254 -6.97 -11.28 0.66
C MET A 254 -6.30 -11.47 -0.69
N VAL A 255 -5.16 -10.85 -0.91
CA VAL A 255 -4.36 -10.94 -2.13
C VAL A 255 -3.16 -11.85 -1.87
N TRP A 256 -2.93 -12.80 -2.77
CA TRP A 256 -1.88 -13.79 -2.70
C TRP A 256 -1.05 -13.80 -3.97
N THR A 257 0.25 -13.97 -3.84
CA THR A 257 1.12 -14.38 -4.94
C THR A 257 2.26 -15.24 -4.40
N TRP A 258 2.81 -16.09 -5.27
CA TRP A 258 3.80 -17.08 -4.92
C TRP A 258 4.99 -17.10 -5.88
N SER A 259 6.14 -17.49 -5.39
CA SER A 259 7.30 -17.80 -6.22
C SER A 259 8.10 -18.97 -5.62
N ALA A 260 8.57 -19.87 -6.45
CA ALA A 260 9.58 -20.87 -6.08
C ALA A 260 11.00 -20.28 -6.10
N ASN A 261 11.18 -19.11 -6.72
CA ASN A 261 12.46 -18.51 -7.07
C ASN A 261 12.70 -17.16 -6.37
N GLY A 262 12.36 -17.08 -5.09
CA GLY A 262 12.63 -15.93 -4.26
C GLY A 262 11.68 -14.74 -4.45
N THR A 263 12.00 -13.63 -3.76
CA THR A 263 11.12 -12.45 -3.68
C THR A 263 11.14 -11.59 -4.94
N GLN A 264 12.20 -11.67 -5.76
CA GLN A 264 12.33 -10.86 -6.98
C GLN A 264 11.23 -11.19 -8.00
N SER A 265 11.03 -12.48 -8.29
CA SER A 265 9.99 -12.95 -9.21
C SER A 265 8.58 -12.58 -8.72
N LEU A 266 8.35 -12.72 -7.41
CA LEU A 266 7.11 -12.37 -6.75
C LEU A 266 6.83 -10.85 -6.85
N THR A 267 7.86 -10.02 -6.70
CA THR A 267 7.77 -8.56 -6.85
C THR A 267 7.32 -8.16 -8.25
N HIS A 268 7.90 -8.76 -9.31
CA HIS A 268 7.50 -8.45 -10.68
C HIS A 268 6.02 -8.77 -10.92
N ARG A 269 5.54 -9.92 -10.44
CA ARG A 269 4.12 -10.31 -10.52
C ARG A 269 3.21 -9.28 -9.85
N LEU A 270 3.54 -8.88 -8.62
CA LEU A 270 2.75 -7.88 -7.89
C LEU A 270 2.80 -6.51 -8.57
N HIS A 271 3.98 -6.06 -9.03
CA HIS A 271 4.08 -4.76 -9.70
C HIS A 271 3.25 -4.70 -10.99
N HIS A 272 3.28 -5.76 -11.81
CA HIS A 272 2.45 -5.83 -13.00
C HIS A 272 0.96 -5.85 -12.65
N TRP A 273 0.58 -6.64 -11.63
CA TRP A 273 -0.80 -6.72 -11.18
C TRP A 273 -1.28 -5.39 -10.55
N VAL A 274 -0.48 -4.74 -9.71
CA VAL A 274 -0.83 -3.44 -9.10
C VAL A 274 -1.04 -2.38 -10.18
N ARG A 275 -0.14 -2.31 -11.17
CA ARG A 275 -0.30 -1.38 -12.31
C ARG A 275 -1.50 -1.70 -13.18
N GLY A 276 -1.81 -2.97 -13.40
CA GLY A 276 -2.90 -3.41 -14.28
C GLY A 276 -4.28 -3.41 -13.64
N HIS A 277 -4.37 -3.64 -12.32
CA HIS A 277 -5.63 -3.99 -11.68
C HIS A 277 -5.94 -3.21 -10.37
N VAL A 278 -4.98 -2.48 -9.81
CA VAL A 278 -5.19 -1.78 -8.54
C VAL A 278 -5.21 -0.27 -8.71
N VAL A 279 -4.07 0.33 -9.03
CA VAL A 279 -3.97 1.79 -9.08
C VAL A 279 -4.59 2.38 -10.35
N ARG A 280 -5.09 3.59 -10.24
CA ARG A 280 -5.61 4.32 -11.40
C ARG A 280 -4.48 4.66 -12.37
N ASP A 281 -4.76 4.53 -13.66
CA ASP A 281 -3.83 4.88 -14.74
C ASP A 281 -2.41 4.29 -14.56
N GLY A 282 -2.33 3.03 -14.12
CA GLY A 282 -1.06 2.40 -13.73
C GLY A 282 -0.05 2.20 -14.86
N GLN A 283 -0.42 2.48 -16.11
CA GLN A 283 0.48 2.47 -17.27
C GLN A 283 0.93 3.89 -17.69
N GLN A 284 0.46 4.93 -16.99
CA GLN A 284 0.83 6.32 -17.29
C GLN A 284 2.00 6.79 -16.42
N ILE A 285 2.90 7.55 -17.03
CA ILE A 285 4.02 8.19 -16.34
C ILE A 285 3.51 9.30 -15.40
N ARG A 286 3.98 9.30 -14.17
CA ARG A 286 3.69 10.33 -13.16
C ARG A 286 4.61 11.53 -13.30
N PRO A 287 4.11 12.76 -13.04
CA PRO A 287 4.92 13.96 -13.12
C PRO A 287 5.92 14.07 -11.97
N VAL A 288 6.97 14.89 -12.18
CA VAL A 288 7.82 15.37 -11.09
C VAL A 288 7.06 16.45 -10.31
N VAL A 289 6.76 16.18 -9.03
CA VAL A 289 5.93 17.05 -8.20
C VAL A 289 6.79 17.95 -7.32
N PHE A 290 6.37 19.20 -7.18
CA PHE A 290 6.85 20.13 -6.17
C PHE A 290 5.75 20.32 -5.12
N ASN A 291 5.97 19.91 -3.87
CA ASN A 291 5.07 20.11 -2.73
C ASN A 291 5.51 21.33 -1.91
N THR A 292 4.61 21.91 -1.12
CA THR A 292 4.91 23.11 -0.34
C THR A 292 5.00 22.88 1.16
N TRP A 293 4.72 21.67 1.69
CA TRP A 293 4.57 21.45 3.12
C TRP A 293 5.87 21.74 3.90
N GLU A 294 6.93 21.00 3.63
CA GLU A 294 8.23 21.20 4.29
C GLU A 294 8.92 22.52 3.88
N ALA A 295 8.49 23.06 2.74
CA ALA A 295 9.01 24.33 2.24
C ALA A 295 8.51 25.55 3.01
N THR A 296 7.28 25.51 3.52
CA THR A 296 6.62 26.68 4.12
C THR A 296 5.84 26.39 5.38
N PHE A 297 5.41 25.13 5.61
CA PHE A 297 4.35 24.82 6.56
C PHE A 297 3.15 25.77 6.35
N PHE A 298 2.73 26.49 7.40
CA PHE A 298 1.65 27.46 7.33
C PHE A 298 2.09 28.90 6.97
N ASP A 299 3.40 29.14 6.75
CA ASP A 299 3.94 30.47 6.46
C ASP A 299 4.02 30.74 4.96
N PHE A 300 2.88 31.07 4.34
CA PHE A 300 2.82 31.49 2.95
C PHE A 300 1.71 32.49 2.68
N ASP A 301 1.85 33.22 1.57
CA ASP A 301 0.88 34.06 0.93
C ASP A 301 0.93 33.88 -0.59
N HIS A 302 0.03 34.54 -1.32
CA HIS A 302 -0.05 34.44 -2.77
C HIS A 302 1.28 34.78 -3.46
N ALA A 303 1.95 35.85 -3.03
CA ALA A 303 3.20 36.32 -3.63
C ALA A 303 4.37 35.34 -3.38
N LYS A 304 4.44 34.75 -2.17
CA LYS A 304 5.43 33.71 -1.86
C LYS A 304 5.23 32.47 -2.73
N LEU A 305 3.97 32.03 -2.89
CA LEU A 305 3.65 30.87 -3.73
C LEU A 305 3.99 31.12 -5.21
N GLU A 306 3.73 32.31 -5.78
CA GLU A 306 4.15 32.63 -7.16
C GLU A 306 5.66 32.58 -7.33
N ARG A 307 6.43 33.12 -6.37
CA ARG A 307 7.91 32.99 -6.39
C ARG A 307 8.37 31.54 -6.30
N MET A 308 7.70 30.72 -5.49
CA MET A 308 8.01 29.29 -5.38
C MET A 308 7.67 28.52 -6.67
N MET A 309 6.55 28.87 -7.35
CA MET A 309 6.23 28.30 -8.66
C MET A 309 7.31 28.58 -9.70
N THR A 310 7.86 29.82 -9.72
CA THR A 310 8.99 30.15 -10.58
C THR A 310 10.25 29.33 -10.23
N GLY A 311 10.53 29.16 -8.94
CA GLY A 311 11.65 28.32 -8.47
C GLY A 311 11.44 26.83 -8.78
N ALA A 312 10.24 26.31 -8.63
CA ALA A 312 9.86 24.94 -8.96
C ALA A 312 10.04 24.66 -10.47
N ALA A 313 9.57 25.56 -11.32
CA ALA A 313 9.76 25.48 -12.77
C ALA A 313 11.26 25.51 -13.13
N ASP A 314 12.07 26.34 -12.47
CA ASP A 314 13.52 26.37 -12.66
C ASP A 314 14.21 25.07 -12.28
N LEU A 315 13.70 24.32 -11.30
CA LEU A 315 14.16 22.97 -10.95
C LEU A 315 13.71 21.91 -11.96
N GLY A 316 12.86 22.24 -12.93
CA GLY A 316 12.35 21.33 -13.96
C GLY A 316 11.20 20.46 -13.49
N THR A 317 10.47 20.85 -12.43
CA THR A 317 9.26 20.14 -12.00
C THR A 317 8.09 20.37 -12.95
N GLU A 318 7.08 19.49 -12.90
CA GLU A 318 5.94 19.50 -13.82
C GLU A 318 4.62 19.81 -13.11
N MET A 319 4.59 19.71 -11.78
CA MET A 319 3.42 19.88 -10.94
C MET A 319 3.77 20.69 -9.69
N PHE A 320 2.94 21.67 -9.35
CA PHE A 320 3.02 22.42 -8.10
C PHE A 320 1.85 22.06 -7.20
N LEU A 321 2.11 21.44 -6.07
CA LEU A 321 1.11 20.98 -5.09
C LEU A 321 1.10 21.92 -3.89
N LEU A 322 0.01 22.67 -3.72
CA LEU A 322 -0.24 23.47 -2.52
C LEU A 322 -0.78 22.56 -1.40
N ASP A 323 0.00 22.41 -0.34
CA ASP A 323 -0.32 21.60 0.84
C ASP A 323 -1.24 22.36 1.83
N ASP A 324 -1.37 21.91 3.09
CA ASP A 324 -2.25 22.43 4.13
C ASP A 324 -2.08 23.96 4.37
N GLY A 325 -3.14 24.64 4.80
CA GLY A 325 -3.10 26.05 5.22
C GLY A 325 -3.76 27.06 4.27
N TRP A 326 -4.39 26.63 3.16
CA TRP A 326 -4.93 27.52 2.14
C TRP A 326 -6.37 28.02 2.42
N PHE A 327 -7.09 27.44 3.39
CA PHE A 327 -8.53 27.57 3.60
C PHE A 327 -8.91 28.21 4.94
N GLY A 328 -10.22 28.43 5.12
CA GLY A 328 -10.84 28.96 6.32
C GLY A 328 -11.03 30.48 6.26
N THR A 329 -12.26 30.95 6.07
CA THR A 329 -12.59 32.38 5.99
C THR A 329 -12.83 32.98 7.37
N GLU A 330 -13.70 32.37 8.19
CA GLU A 330 -13.98 32.78 9.58
C GLU A 330 -12.95 32.24 10.56
N PHE A 331 -12.48 31.03 10.32
CA PHE A 331 -11.45 30.32 11.10
C PHE A 331 -10.25 30.01 10.21
N PRO A 332 -9.37 31.00 9.93
CA PRO A 332 -8.26 30.81 9.02
C PRO A 332 -7.31 29.71 9.49
N ARG A 333 -6.94 28.81 8.57
CA ARG A 333 -5.98 27.72 8.80
C ARG A 333 -4.55 28.26 8.88
N ARG A 334 -4.19 28.88 10.03
CA ARG A 334 -2.85 29.41 10.30
C ARG A 334 -1.94 28.43 11.02
N ASP A 335 -2.55 27.44 11.64
CA ASP A 335 -1.94 26.28 12.30
C ASP A 335 -2.96 25.13 12.25
N ASP A 336 -2.69 24.03 12.97
CA ASP A 336 -3.55 22.83 13.00
C ASP A 336 -4.78 22.95 13.93
N ARG A 337 -5.05 24.11 14.54
CA ARG A 337 -6.09 24.30 15.57
C ARG A 337 -7.43 24.76 15.03
N ALA A 338 -7.47 25.26 13.80
CA ALA A 338 -8.67 25.85 13.26
C ALA A 338 -8.84 25.60 11.75
N GLY A 339 -10.05 25.81 11.24
CA GLY A 339 -10.38 25.88 9.83
C GLY A 339 -10.67 24.54 9.16
N LEU A 340 -10.22 23.42 9.69
CA LEU A 340 -10.45 22.11 9.07
C LEU A 340 -11.95 21.80 9.03
N GLY A 341 -12.47 21.54 7.83
CA GLY A 341 -13.90 21.44 7.52
C GLY A 341 -14.45 22.63 6.72
N ASP A 342 -13.78 23.79 6.75
CA ASP A 342 -14.18 25.03 6.06
C ASP A 342 -13.36 25.22 4.78
N TRP A 343 -13.69 24.49 3.74
CA TRP A 343 -12.92 24.32 2.51
C TRP A 343 -13.11 25.49 1.51
N GLU A 344 -13.00 26.74 2.00
CA GLU A 344 -13.00 27.94 1.20
C GLU A 344 -11.65 28.63 1.31
N ALA A 345 -11.07 29.06 0.18
CA ALA A 345 -9.78 29.75 0.18
C ALA A 345 -9.79 30.98 1.10
N ASP A 346 -8.78 31.14 1.94
CA ASP A 346 -8.62 32.31 2.80
C ASP A 346 -8.34 33.56 1.96
N PRO A 347 -9.27 34.53 1.84
CA PRO A 347 -9.12 35.68 0.95
C PRO A 347 -8.01 36.63 1.40
N ALA A 348 -7.63 36.63 2.68
CA ALA A 348 -6.53 37.45 3.18
C ALA A 348 -5.14 36.88 2.76
N ARG A 349 -5.03 35.56 2.63
CA ARG A 349 -3.82 34.85 2.19
C ARG A 349 -3.80 34.69 0.68
N LEU A 350 -4.93 34.38 0.07
CA LEU A 350 -5.11 34.07 -1.34
C LEU A 350 -6.21 34.97 -1.96
N PRO A 351 -5.95 36.26 -2.17
CA PRO A 351 -7.00 37.25 -2.60
C PRO A 351 -7.61 36.90 -3.95
N GLY A 352 -6.90 36.15 -4.81
CA GLY A 352 -7.44 35.69 -6.10
C GLY A 352 -8.03 34.27 -6.05
N GLY A 353 -8.08 33.63 -4.88
CA GLY A 353 -8.53 32.25 -4.70
C GLY A 353 -7.66 31.23 -5.40
N LEU A 354 -8.15 29.99 -5.45
CA LEU A 354 -7.42 28.86 -6.05
C LEU A 354 -7.27 28.99 -7.57
N SER A 355 -8.25 29.56 -8.27
CA SER A 355 -8.19 29.77 -9.73
C SER A 355 -7.06 30.71 -10.15
N ALA A 356 -6.73 31.70 -9.34
CA ALA A 356 -5.58 32.58 -9.61
C ALA A 356 -4.25 31.83 -9.44
N LEU A 357 -4.14 30.98 -8.42
CA LEU A 357 -2.96 30.14 -8.20
C LEU A 357 -2.79 29.09 -9.32
N ALA A 358 -3.87 28.41 -9.71
CA ALA A 358 -3.84 27.48 -10.84
C ALA A 358 -3.39 28.17 -12.13
N SER A 359 -3.87 29.41 -12.37
CA SER A 359 -3.44 30.23 -13.50
C SER A 359 -1.97 30.64 -13.39
N ALA A 360 -1.47 30.96 -12.18
CA ALA A 360 -0.07 31.28 -11.94
C ALA A 360 0.85 30.06 -12.16
N ALA A 361 0.47 28.88 -11.69
CA ALA A 361 1.18 27.65 -11.98
C ALA A 361 1.27 27.41 -13.49
N HIS A 362 0.15 27.54 -14.20
CA HIS A 362 0.12 27.35 -15.65
C HIS A 362 1.02 28.35 -16.41
N ARG A 363 1.06 29.64 -16.00
CA ARG A 363 1.99 30.61 -16.58
C ARG A 363 3.46 30.23 -16.41
N ASN A 364 3.80 29.46 -15.37
CA ASN A 364 5.12 28.91 -15.15
C ASN A 364 5.33 27.53 -15.81
N GLY A 365 4.39 27.05 -16.63
CA GLY A 365 4.46 25.73 -17.29
C GLY A 365 4.19 24.54 -16.34
N LEU A 366 3.60 24.80 -15.17
CA LEU A 366 3.30 23.79 -14.14
C LEU A 366 1.80 23.46 -14.16
N ARG A 367 1.49 22.18 -13.91
CA ARG A 367 0.15 21.76 -13.47
C ARG A 367 -0.04 22.18 -12.01
N PHE A 368 -1.29 22.31 -11.56
CA PHE A 368 -1.60 22.70 -10.19
C PHE A 368 -2.27 21.57 -9.43
N GLY A 369 -1.83 21.32 -8.20
CA GLY A 369 -2.40 20.37 -7.27
C GLY A 369 -2.77 20.99 -5.93
N LEU A 370 -3.62 20.32 -5.17
CA LEU A 370 -4.15 20.80 -3.90
C LEU A 370 -4.23 19.67 -2.86
N TRP A 371 -3.92 19.99 -1.61
CA TRP A 371 -4.13 19.13 -0.45
C TRP A 371 -5.54 19.29 0.12
N VAL A 372 -6.15 18.18 0.54
CA VAL A 372 -7.42 18.13 1.27
C VAL A 372 -7.38 17.06 2.36
N GLU A 373 -8.04 17.31 3.49
CA GLU A 373 -8.27 16.35 4.57
C GLU A 373 -9.78 16.29 4.90
N PRO A 374 -10.61 15.77 3.99
CA PRO A 374 -12.04 15.97 4.03
C PRO A 374 -12.79 15.09 5.04
N GLU A 375 -12.10 14.13 5.66
CA GLU A 375 -12.66 13.22 6.67
C GLU A 375 -12.57 13.80 8.09
N MET A 376 -11.94 14.97 8.27
CA MET A 376 -11.63 15.56 9.58
C MET A 376 -12.23 16.95 9.72
N VAL A 377 -12.38 17.37 10.99
CA VAL A 377 -12.93 18.69 11.33
C VAL A 377 -12.27 19.23 12.59
N ASN A 378 -11.98 20.54 12.63
CA ASN A 378 -11.61 21.22 13.89
C ASN A 378 -12.86 21.67 14.64
N PRO A 379 -12.87 21.67 15.98
CA PRO A 379 -13.89 22.35 16.77
C PRO A 379 -14.00 23.85 16.43
N ALA A 380 -12.89 24.50 16.12
CA ALA A 380 -12.85 25.87 15.61
C ALA A 380 -13.06 25.90 14.10
N SER A 381 -14.29 25.60 13.64
CA SER A 381 -14.74 25.68 12.25
C SER A 381 -16.22 26.02 12.18
N ARG A 382 -16.66 26.56 11.04
CA ARG A 382 -18.09 26.77 10.76
C ARG A 382 -18.83 25.43 10.67
N LEU A 383 -18.21 24.44 10.03
CA LEU A 383 -18.77 23.12 9.89
C LEU A 383 -19.15 22.53 11.26
N TYR A 384 -18.21 22.51 12.19
CA TYR A 384 -18.46 21.94 13.52
C TYR A 384 -19.47 22.73 14.33
N ARG A 385 -19.46 24.07 14.22
CA ARG A 385 -20.49 24.91 14.89
C ARG A 385 -21.89 24.64 14.38
N SER A 386 -22.04 24.40 13.08
CA SER A 386 -23.33 24.13 12.43
C SER A 386 -23.79 22.68 12.67
N HIS A 387 -22.87 21.74 12.72
CA HIS A 387 -23.13 20.31 12.79
C HIS A 387 -22.23 19.60 13.81
N PRO A 388 -22.36 19.93 15.12
CA PRO A 388 -21.51 19.32 16.15
C PRO A 388 -21.81 17.83 16.35
N ASP A 389 -22.92 17.34 15.80
CA ASP A 389 -23.34 15.92 15.83
C ASP A 389 -22.76 15.10 14.66
N TRP A 390 -22.03 15.72 13.71
CA TRP A 390 -21.45 15.04 12.55
C TRP A 390 -20.13 14.31 12.81
N VAL A 391 -19.67 14.28 14.05
CA VAL A 391 -18.43 13.63 14.43
C VAL A 391 -18.67 12.27 15.08
N VAL A 392 -17.73 11.36 14.88
CA VAL A 392 -17.67 10.09 15.60
C VAL A 392 -17.49 10.40 17.08
N THR A 393 -18.44 9.94 17.91
CA THR A 393 -18.40 10.10 19.36
C THR A 393 -19.38 9.15 20.03
N GLU A 394 -19.00 8.58 21.18
CA GLU A 394 -19.90 7.81 22.00
C GLU A 394 -20.86 8.75 22.76
N PRO A 395 -22.19 8.58 22.63
CA PRO A 395 -23.14 9.42 23.33
C PRO A 395 -22.92 9.43 24.84
N GLY A 396 -22.91 10.64 25.43
CA GLY A 396 -22.74 10.82 26.87
C GLY A 396 -21.30 10.80 27.39
N ARG A 397 -20.31 10.61 26.53
CA ARG A 397 -18.90 10.77 26.88
C ARG A 397 -18.34 12.12 26.40
N PRO A 398 -17.32 12.67 27.10
CA PRO A 398 -16.60 13.85 26.66
C PRO A 398 -15.88 13.54 25.32
N ARG A 399 -15.96 14.46 24.37
CA ARG A 399 -15.18 14.37 23.13
C ARG A 399 -13.70 14.60 23.43
N ARG A 400 -12.85 13.82 22.80
CA ARG A 400 -11.40 13.94 22.88
C ARG A 400 -10.87 14.42 21.53
N GLU A 401 -9.97 15.37 21.57
CA GLU A 401 -9.26 15.87 20.40
C GLU A 401 -7.89 15.21 20.30
N GLU A 402 -7.48 14.84 19.09
CA GLU A 402 -6.12 14.46 18.77
C GLU A 402 -5.69 15.35 17.60
N ARG A 403 -4.51 15.98 17.68
CA ARG A 403 -4.08 17.02 16.75
C ARG A 403 -5.11 18.16 16.57
N ASN A 404 -5.82 18.54 17.64
CA ASN A 404 -6.87 19.56 17.63
C ASN A 404 -8.05 19.26 16.67
N GLN A 405 -8.25 18.00 16.28
CA GLN A 405 -9.28 17.64 15.30
C GLN A 405 -10.12 16.44 15.74
N LEU A 406 -11.26 16.27 15.07
CA LEU A 406 -12.25 15.23 15.25
C LEU A 406 -12.48 14.51 13.91
N VAL A 407 -12.89 13.24 13.98
CA VAL A 407 -13.23 12.43 12.80
C VAL A 407 -14.71 12.64 12.45
N LEU A 408 -15.00 12.94 11.19
CA LEU A 408 -16.37 13.01 10.69
C LEU A 408 -17.01 11.62 10.61
N ASP A 409 -18.28 11.53 11.03
CA ASP A 409 -19.06 10.28 11.05
C ASP A 409 -19.56 9.94 9.64
N LEU A 410 -18.73 9.27 8.86
CA LEU A 410 -19.07 8.84 7.50
C LEU A 410 -20.21 7.81 7.42
N CYS A 411 -20.61 7.20 8.54
CA CYS A 411 -21.83 6.38 8.58
C CYS A 411 -23.09 7.20 8.32
N ARG A 412 -23.04 8.55 8.50
CA ARG A 412 -24.11 9.48 8.14
C ARG A 412 -24.09 9.77 6.64
N PRO A 413 -25.19 9.51 5.88
CA PRO A 413 -25.26 9.86 4.46
C PRO A 413 -24.95 11.34 4.18
N GLN A 414 -25.47 12.25 5.03
CA GLN A 414 -25.26 13.70 4.89
C GLN A 414 -23.78 14.11 5.00
N VAL A 415 -23.00 13.39 5.81
CA VAL A 415 -21.55 13.63 5.96
C VAL A 415 -20.80 13.16 4.71
N ARG A 416 -21.17 12.00 4.15
CA ARG A 416 -20.61 11.54 2.86
C ARG A 416 -20.92 12.51 1.73
N ASP A 417 -22.18 12.98 1.64
CA ASP A 417 -22.60 13.98 0.64
C ASP A 417 -21.82 15.29 0.81
N PHE A 418 -21.56 15.70 2.06
CA PHE A 418 -20.74 16.87 2.35
C PHE A 418 -19.30 16.68 1.87
N VAL A 419 -18.66 15.55 2.20
CA VAL A 419 -17.28 15.23 1.80
C VAL A 419 -17.15 15.23 0.27
N THR A 420 -18.00 14.46 -0.39
CA THR A 420 -18.01 14.32 -1.85
C THR A 420 -18.33 15.65 -2.54
N GLY A 421 -19.37 16.35 -2.09
CA GLY A 421 -19.78 17.64 -2.63
C GLY A 421 -18.75 18.75 -2.40
N THR A 422 -18.00 18.69 -1.31
CA THR A 422 -16.92 19.67 -1.03
C THR A 422 -15.78 19.52 -2.02
N VAL A 423 -15.28 18.31 -2.23
CA VAL A 423 -14.21 18.06 -3.22
C VAL A 423 -14.70 18.44 -4.63
N GLY A 424 -15.93 18.08 -4.99
CA GLY A 424 -16.53 18.48 -6.26
C GLY A 424 -16.61 20.00 -6.45
N ARG A 425 -17.00 20.76 -5.41
CA ARG A 425 -17.01 22.23 -5.48
C ARG A 425 -15.62 22.84 -5.65
N ILE A 426 -14.62 22.36 -4.89
CA ILE A 426 -13.23 22.81 -5.01
C ILE A 426 -12.73 22.68 -6.45
N LEU A 427 -12.99 21.54 -7.08
CA LEU A 427 -12.58 21.26 -8.46
C LEU A 427 -13.38 22.09 -9.48
N ALA A 428 -14.68 22.32 -9.23
CA ALA A 428 -15.51 23.17 -10.10
C ALA A 428 -15.12 24.66 -10.01
N ASP A 429 -14.80 25.14 -8.81
CA ASP A 429 -14.41 26.53 -8.57
C ASP A 429 -13.00 26.85 -9.09
N ALA A 430 -12.15 25.82 -9.21
CA ALA A 430 -10.80 25.96 -9.74
C ALA A 430 -10.48 24.82 -10.75
N PRO A 431 -11.01 24.88 -11.97
CA PRO A 431 -10.89 23.81 -12.97
C PRO A 431 -9.45 23.53 -13.45
N GLY A 432 -8.48 24.37 -13.05
CA GLY A 432 -7.06 24.12 -13.29
C GLY A 432 -6.40 23.17 -12.29
N ILE A 433 -7.14 22.67 -11.27
CA ILE A 433 -6.63 21.64 -10.34
C ILE A 433 -6.59 20.29 -11.06
N ALA A 434 -5.38 19.76 -11.24
CA ALA A 434 -5.14 18.50 -11.92
C ALA A 434 -4.70 17.37 -10.99
N TYR A 435 -4.57 17.65 -9.68
CA TYR A 435 -4.05 16.72 -8.68
C TYR A 435 -4.60 17.05 -7.29
N LEU A 436 -4.96 16.00 -6.53
CA LEU A 436 -5.37 16.12 -5.13
C LEU A 436 -4.54 15.17 -4.25
N LYS A 437 -3.97 15.72 -3.18
CA LYS A 437 -3.43 14.94 -2.06
C LYS A 437 -4.53 14.80 -1.02
N TRP A 438 -5.05 13.59 -0.85
CA TRP A 438 -6.09 13.26 0.13
C TRP A 438 -5.45 12.73 1.40
N ASP A 439 -5.56 13.48 2.48
CA ASP A 439 -4.94 13.17 3.77
C ASP A 439 -5.97 12.78 4.84
N ALA A 440 -5.47 12.20 5.95
CA ALA A 440 -6.22 11.88 7.16
C ALA A 440 -5.26 11.76 8.36
N ASN A 441 -5.37 12.68 9.31
CA ASN A 441 -4.34 12.82 10.34
C ASN A 441 -4.78 12.45 11.75
N ARG A 442 -5.92 11.80 11.91
CA ARG A 442 -6.40 11.28 13.18
C ARG A 442 -7.05 9.92 13.02
N ASP A 443 -6.99 9.08 14.09
CA ASP A 443 -7.75 7.83 14.18
C ASP A 443 -9.00 7.97 15.07
N ILE A 444 -9.87 6.96 15.04
CA ILE A 444 -11.05 6.89 15.93
C ILE A 444 -10.59 6.38 17.29
N SER A 445 -10.73 7.22 18.32
CA SER A 445 -10.40 6.88 19.71
C SER A 445 -11.63 6.70 20.60
N GLU A 446 -12.77 7.29 20.24
CA GLU A 446 -14.06 7.12 20.93
C GLU A 446 -15.09 6.54 19.96
N PRO A 447 -15.18 5.21 19.84
CA PRO A 447 -16.02 4.58 18.84
C PRO A 447 -17.50 4.72 19.21
N GLY A 448 -18.22 5.55 18.48
CA GLY A 448 -19.67 5.70 18.56
C GLY A 448 -20.18 6.53 17.40
N SER A 449 -21.33 6.15 16.84
CA SER A 449 -22.00 6.89 15.78
C SER A 449 -23.42 7.21 16.19
N GLY A 450 -23.77 8.50 16.15
CA GLY A 450 -25.16 8.94 16.33
C GLY A 450 -26.07 8.56 15.16
N ALA A 451 -25.52 8.04 14.06
CA ALA A 451 -26.29 7.52 12.93
C ALA A 451 -26.68 6.04 13.11
N LEU A 452 -25.90 5.29 13.88
CA LEU A 452 -26.16 3.87 14.10
C LEU A 452 -27.05 3.64 15.32
N PRO A 453 -28.02 2.70 15.24
CA PRO A 453 -28.78 2.25 16.41
C PRO A 453 -27.87 1.69 17.51
N ALA A 454 -28.36 1.65 18.75
CA ALA A 454 -27.58 1.20 19.90
C ALA A 454 -27.06 -0.24 19.78
N ASP A 455 -27.82 -1.12 19.15
CA ASP A 455 -27.47 -2.52 18.87
C ASP A 455 -26.55 -2.72 17.67
N ARG A 456 -26.24 -1.63 16.92
CA ARG A 456 -25.38 -1.63 15.72
C ARG A 456 -24.08 -0.88 15.92
N GLN A 457 -23.76 -0.43 17.12
CA GLN A 457 -22.53 0.36 17.34
C GLN A 457 -21.24 -0.41 16.99
N ALA A 458 -21.24 -1.73 17.09
CA ALA A 458 -20.12 -2.57 16.64
C ALA A 458 -19.85 -2.47 15.13
N ASN A 459 -20.87 -2.17 14.33
CA ASN A 459 -20.74 -2.03 12.86
C ASN A 459 -19.90 -0.82 12.45
N LEU A 460 -19.74 0.19 13.33
CA LEU A 460 -19.01 1.43 13.08
C LEU A 460 -17.65 1.17 12.40
N TRP A 461 -16.89 0.20 12.89
CA TRP A 461 -15.53 -0.09 12.44
C TRP A 461 -15.48 -0.51 10.96
N THR A 462 -16.43 -1.34 10.54
CA THR A 462 -16.54 -1.79 9.15
C THR A 462 -17.23 -0.74 8.29
N ASP A 463 -18.35 -0.20 8.77
CA ASP A 463 -19.19 0.75 8.01
C ASP A 463 -18.45 2.05 7.72
N THR A 464 -17.59 2.54 8.63
CA THR A 464 -16.75 3.72 8.38
C THR A 464 -15.78 3.50 7.21
N VAL A 465 -15.16 2.30 7.11
CA VAL A 465 -14.25 2.00 6.00
C VAL A 465 -15.02 1.92 4.67
N LEU A 466 -16.15 1.23 4.65
CA LEU A 466 -17.00 1.10 3.46
C LEU A 466 -17.57 2.44 3.02
N ALA A 467 -18.02 3.27 3.97
CA ALA A 467 -18.53 4.62 3.71
C ALA A 467 -17.45 5.55 3.14
N ARG A 468 -16.23 5.47 3.66
CA ARG A 468 -15.06 6.18 3.11
C ARG A 468 -14.74 5.75 1.70
N TRP A 469 -14.74 4.45 1.44
CA TRP A 469 -14.53 3.91 0.10
C TRP A 469 -15.62 4.36 -0.87
N GLN A 470 -16.87 4.47 -0.43
CA GLN A 470 -17.94 5.03 -1.24
C GLN A 470 -17.67 6.49 -1.59
N ALA A 471 -17.29 7.33 -0.62
CA ALA A 471 -16.94 8.73 -0.88
C ALA A 471 -15.75 8.87 -1.85
N MET A 472 -14.72 8.01 -1.72
CA MET A 472 -13.60 7.97 -2.67
C MET A 472 -14.02 7.53 -4.07
N THR A 473 -14.96 6.58 -4.16
CA THR A 473 -15.57 6.15 -5.44
C THR A 473 -16.25 7.31 -6.13
N ASP A 474 -17.09 8.03 -5.38
CA ASP A 474 -17.88 9.15 -5.91
C ASP A 474 -16.98 10.29 -6.38
N VAL A 475 -15.95 10.65 -5.60
CA VAL A 475 -14.96 11.66 -5.99
C VAL A 475 -14.17 11.22 -7.22
N ALA A 476 -13.71 9.98 -7.27
CA ALA A 476 -12.97 9.47 -8.42
C ALA A 476 -13.81 9.45 -9.70
N ALA A 477 -15.12 9.16 -9.59
CA ALA A 477 -16.06 9.19 -10.71
C ALA A 477 -16.36 10.59 -11.19
N GLN A 478 -16.49 11.58 -10.27
CA GLN A 478 -16.72 12.99 -10.59
C GLN A 478 -15.50 13.69 -11.21
N SER A 479 -14.29 13.14 -10.98
CA SER A 479 -13.03 13.78 -11.37
C SER A 479 -12.09 12.77 -12.04
N PRO A 480 -12.47 12.21 -13.20
CA PRO A 480 -11.71 11.16 -13.86
C PRO A 480 -10.30 11.60 -14.29
N ASP A 481 -10.12 12.87 -14.62
CA ASP A 481 -8.84 13.42 -15.11
C ASP A 481 -7.94 13.96 -13.98
N THR A 482 -8.43 13.98 -12.74
CA THR A 482 -7.66 14.45 -11.58
C THR A 482 -6.85 13.30 -10.99
N GLN A 483 -5.54 13.48 -10.88
CA GLN A 483 -4.67 12.52 -10.19
C GLN A 483 -4.89 12.61 -8.67
N LEU A 484 -4.94 11.46 -8.00
CA LEU A 484 -5.15 11.37 -6.55
C LEU A 484 -3.95 10.70 -5.88
N MET A 485 -3.39 11.37 -4.85
CA MET A 485 -2.38 10.80 -3.95
C MET A 485 -3.05 10.44 -2.62
N LEU A 486 -2.82 9.23 -2.15
CA LEU A 486 -3.23 8.78 -0.83
C LEU A 486 -2.21 9.21 0.21
N CYS A 487 -2.69 9.87 1.26
CA CYS A 487 -1.94 10.20 2.46
C CYS A 487 -2.78 9.90 3.71
N ALA A 488 -2.14 9.54 4.80
CA ALA A 488 -2.76 9.42 6.12
C ALA A 488 -1.69 9.54 7.21
N SER A 489 -1.23 10.76 7.50
CA SER A 489 -0.02 11.04 8.27
C SER A 489 1.18 10.23 7.72
N GLY A 490 1.48 10.40 6.46
CA GLY A 490 2.38 9.50 5.74
C GLY A 490 1.67 8.26 5.21
N GLY A 491 2.29 7.10 5.38
CA GLY A 491 1.84 5.80 4.90
C GLY A 491 0.78 5.12 5.75
N GLY A 492 0.12 5.82 6.67
CA GLY A 492 -0.79 5.25 7.66
C GLY A 492 -1.98 4.47 7.11
N ARG A 493 -2.27 4.59 5.79
CA ARG A 493 -3.35 3.89 5.10
C ARG A 493 -2.89 3.28 3.77
N THR A 494 -1.69 2.74 3.76
CA THR A 494 -1.14 2.09 2.56
C THR A 494 -1.64 0.64 2.48
N ASP A 495 -2.73 0.42 1.77
CA ASP A 495 -3.30 -0.91 1.51
C ASP A 495 -3.83 -1.03 0.07
N LEU A 496 -3.89 -2.25 -0.46
CA LEU A 496 -4.33 -2.52 -1.83
C LEU A 496 -5.84 -2.28 -2.05
N GLY A 497 -6.64 -2.26 -0.98
CA GLY A 497 -8.06 -1.96 -1.05
C GLY A 497 -8.33 -0.48 -1.31
N THR A 498 -7.68 0.40 -0.54
CA THR A 498 -7.83 1.85 -0.67
C THR A 498 -7.11 2.40 -1.90
N LEU A 499 -5.96 1.85 -2.29
CA LEU A 499 -5.19 2.30 -3.45
C LEU A 499 -5.95 2.22 -4.78
N ARG A 500 -7.04 1.46 -4.91
CA ARG A 500 -7.83 1.36 -6.15
C ARG A 500 -8.44 2.67 -6.65
N TRP A 501 -8.57 3.67 -5.80
CA TRP A 501 -9.04 5.02 -6.17
C TRP A 501 -7.91 6.02 -6.41
N PHE A 502 -6.66 5.63 -6.11
CA PHE A 502 -5.50 6.50 -6.12
C PHE A 502 -4.49 6.12 -7.20
N HIS A 503 -3.62 7.05 -7.53
CA HIS A 503 -2.54 6.88 -8.49
C HIS A 503 -1.23 6.55 -7.79
N GLU A 504 -1.07 7.03 -6.55
CA GLU A 504 0.14 6.92 -5.76
C GLU A 504 -0.13 7.13 -4.27
N VAL A 505 0.85 6.83 -3.43
CA VAL A 505 0.79 6.99 -1.99
C VAL A 505 1.98 7.80 -1.48
N TRP A 506 1.73 8.68 -0.52
CA TRP A 506 2.76 9.29 0.30
C TRP A 506 3.21 8.27 1.34
N LEU A 507 4.39 7.67 1.12
CA LEU A 507 4.81 6.47 1.86
C LEU A 507 5.11 6.73 3.34
N SER A 508 5.64 7.92 3.67
CA SER A 508 5.98 8.35 5.02
C SER A 508 6.21 9.85 5.07
N ASP A 509 5.89 10.47 6.21
CA ASP A 509 6.29 11.86 6.51
C ASP A 509 7.78 11.97 6.83
N ASN A 510 8.48 10.87 7.13
CA ASN A 510 9.92 10.87 7.27
C ASN A 510 10.60 10.98 5.91
N THR A 511 11.30 12.06 5.68
CA THR A 511 12.01 12.35 4.42
C THR A 511 13.55 12.34 4.57
N ASP A 512 14.10 11.83 5.70
CA ASP A 512 15.52 11.48 5.78
C ASP A 512 15.85 10.43 4.71
N ALA A 513 16.78 10.74 3.83
CA ALA A 513 17.03 9.92 2.65
C ALA A 513 17.50 8.49 2.99
N ALA A 514 18.31 8.32 4.04
CA ALA A 514 18.78 6.99 4.43
C ALA A 514 17.64 6.12 5.01
N THR A 515 16.74 6.73 5.76
CA THR A 515 15.52 6.09 6.27
C THR A 515 14.55 5.77 5.12
N ARG A 516 14.31 6.73 4.22
CA ARG A 516 13.45 6.55 3.04
C ARG A 516 13.96 5.45 2.12
N LEU A 517 15.26 5.31 1.94
CA LEU A 517 15.84 4.22 1.14
C LEU A 517 15.42 2.84 1.69
N ARG A 518 15.44 2.65 3.02
CA ARG A 518 14.97 1.42 3.65
C ARG A 518 13.46 1.22 3.50
N MET A 519 12.67 2.27 3.75
CA MET A 519 11.21 2.21 3.58
C MET A 519 10.82 1.88 2.13
N GLN A 520 11.43 2.55 1.15
CA GLN A 520 11.21 2.30 -0.27
C GLN A 520 11.63 0.89 -0.67
N TRP A 521 12.75 0.39 -0.13
CA TRP A 521 13.18 -0.99 -0.35
C TRP A 521 12.13 -1.99 0.13
N HIS A 522 11.63 -1.83 1.36
CA HIS A 522 10.65 -2.75 1.93
C HIS A 522 9.30 -2.66 1.22
N ALA A 523 8.81 -1.47 0.93
CA ALA A 523 7.57 -1.26 0.19
C ALA A 523 7.64 -1.81 -1.24
N SER A 524 8.83 -1.78 -1.86
CA SER A 524 9.05 -2.26 -3.22
C SER A 524 8.87 -3.77 -3.41
N HIS A 525 8.70 -4.56 -2.34
CA HIS A 525 8.29 -5.94 -2.50
C HIS A 525 6.86 -6.07 -3.04
N PHE A 526 6.03 -5.05 -2.82
CA PHE A 526 4.59 -5.07 -3.13
C PHE A 526 4.16 -3.96 -4.10
N LEU A 527 4.79 -2.79 -3.99
CA LEU A 527 4.38 -1.57 -4.70
C LEU A 527 5.42 -1.16 -5.75
N PRO A 528 5.02 -0.94 -7.01
CA PRO A 528 5.93 -0.41 -8.03
C PRO A 528 6.38 1.02 -7.70
N ALA A 529 7.56 1.40 -8.13
CA ALA A 529 8.16 2.71 -7.85
C ALA A 529 7.28 3.90 -8.25
N GLN A 530 6.49 3.74 -9.30
CA GLN A 530 5.48 4.70 -9.78
C GLN A 530 4.43 5.05 -8.70
N VAL A 531 4.12 4.13 -7.81
CA VAL A 531 3.10 4.29 -6.77
C VAL A 531 3.68 4.95 -5.52
N ILE A 532 4.98 4.88 -5.33
CA ILE A 532 5.70 5.37 -4.15
C ILE A 532 6.13 6.83 -4.37
N ALA A 533 5.42 7.79 -3.81
CA ALA A 533 5.81 9.19 -3.85
C ALA A 533 7.02 9.45 -2.94
N ALA A 534 8.05 10.12 -3.48
CA ALA A 534 9.28 10.45 -2.76
C ALA A 534 9.71 11.89 -3.06
N HIS A 535 9.74 12.74 -2.02
CA HIS A 535 10.14 14.13 -2.15
C HIS A 535 11.47 14.40 -1.44
N VAL A 536 12.27 15.26 -2.05
CA VAL A 536 13.51 15.80 -1.49
C VAL A 536 13.18 16.97 -0.57
N THR A 537 13.61 16.89 0.68
CA THR A 537 13.43 17.95 1.68
C THR A 537 14.77 18.30 2.34
N ARG A 538 14.74 19.22 3.29
CA ARG A 538 15.89 19.51 4.17
C ARG A 538 15.81 18.81 5.53
N TRP A 539 15.04 17.74 5.65
CA TRP A 539 14.91 16.98 6.89
C TRP A 539 16.28 16.59 7.45
N GLY A 540 16.54 16.92 8.72
CA GLY A 540 17.81 16.60 9.38
C GLY A 540 19.06 17.28 8.80
N GLY A 541 18.92 18.28 7.90
CA GLY A 541 20.05 18.96 7.26
C GLY A 541 20.84 18.07 6.28
N GLN A 542 20.17 17.10 5.65
CA GLN A 542 20.77 16.11 4.75
C GLN A 542 21.38 16.74 3.47
N ASP A 543 22.35 16.03 2.88
CA ASP A 543 22.89 16.36 1.56
C ASP A 543 21.81 16.18 0.48
N LEU A 544 21.56 17.24 -0.31
CA LEU A 544 20.48 17.21 -1.30
C LEU A 544 20.81 16.35 -2.51
N ALA A 545 22.07 16.16 -2.87
CA ALA A 545 22.41 15.27 -3.98
C ALA A 545 22.14 13.80 -3.62
N PHE A 546 22.48 13.40 -2.39
CA PHE A 546 22.12 12.06 -1.89
C PHE A 546 20.60 11.89 -1.79
N ALA A 547 19.89 12.88 -1.23
CA ALA A 547 18.43 12.84 -1.12
C ALA A 547 17.74 12.76 -2.49
N CYS A 548 18.24 13.50 -3.50
CA CYS A 548 17.75 13.40 -4.87
C CYS A 548 17.94 11.99 -5.42
N ALA A 549 19.12 11.39 -5.29
CA ALA A 549 19.39 10.05 -5.80
C ALA A 549 18.44 9.00 -5.18
N VAL A 550 18.14 9.10 -3.87
CA VAL A 550 17.20 8.21 -3.20
C VAL A 550 15.78 8.44 -3.73
N ALA A 551 15.32 9.68 -3.82
CA ALA A 551 13.97 9.98 -4.30
C ALA A 551 13.77 9.58 -5.76
N MET A 552 14.81 9.65 -6.61
CA MET A 552 14.77 9.23 -8.02
C MET A 552 14.54 7.73 -8.22
N SER A 553 14.74 6.89 -7.22
CA SER A 553 14.41 5.45 -7.30
C SER A 553 12.92 5.15 -7.04
N ALA A 554 12.08 6.20 -7.00
CA ALA A 554 10.63 6.15 -6.83
C ALA A 554 9.98 7.27 -7.67
N ARG A 555 8.72 7.65 -7.38
CA ARG A 555 8.09 8.81 -8.04
C ARG A 555 8.65 10.11 -7.44
N PHE A 556 9.58 10.70 -8.16
CA PHE A 556 10.43 11.81 -7.75
C PHE A 556 9.68 13.13 -7.57
N GLY A 557 10.09 13.93 -6.58
CA GLY A 557 9.61 15.28 -6.34
C GLY A 557 10.45 16.06 -5.34
N PHE A 558 10.06 17.31 -5.07
CA PHE A 558 10.68 18.20 -4.11
C PHE A 558 9.66 18.75 -3.12
N ASP A 559 10.13 19.06 -1.92
CA ASP A 559 9.38 19.77 -0.89
C ASP A 559 10.38 20.60 -0.04
N LEU A 560 10.82 21.72 -0.59
CA LEU A 560 11.82 22.61 -0.02
C LEU A 560 11.66 24.01 -0.60
N ASP A 561 12.10 25.07 0.13
CA ASP A 561 12.08 26.42 -0.41
C ASP A 561 13.20 26.61 -1.47
N PRO A 562 12.84 26.82 -2.76
CA PRO A 562 13.84 27.03 -3.81
C PRO A 562 14.73 28.26 -3.58
N ALA A 563 14.24 29.25 -2.86
CA ALA A 563 15.02 30.45 -2.55
C ALA A 563 16.15 30.19 -1.55
N SER A 564 16.05 29.11 -0.76
CA SER A 564 17.06 28.71 0.21
C SER A 564 18.24 27.91 -0.38
N LEU A 565 18.16 27.54 -1.66
CA LEU A 565 19.17 26.75 -2.34
C LEU A 565 20.41 27.55 -2.68
N SER A 566 21.59 27.07 -2.28
CA SER A 566 22.85 27.56 -2.82
C SER A 566 22.96 27.25 -4.33
N PRO A 567 23.83 27.95 -5.07
CA PRO A 567 24.03 27.67 -6.50
C PRO A 567 24.41 26.20 -6.78
N ALA A 568 25.20 25.56 -5.93
CA ALA A 568 25.60 24.15 -6.09
C ALA A 568 24.42 23.19 -5.84
N GLU A 569 23.63 23.42 -4.80
CA GLU A 569 22.45 22.61 -4.51
C GLU A 569 21.39 22.75 -5.62
N ARG A 570 21.17 23.98 -6.11
CA ARG A 570 20.26 24.23 -7.22
C ARG A 570 20.72 23.51 -8.48
N ALA A 571 22.00 23.52 -8.79
CA ALA A 571 22.57 22.80 -9.92
C ALA A 571 22.36 21.27 -9.76
N ALA A 572 22.62 20.73 -8.56
CA ALA A 572 22.39 19.31 -8.26
C ALA A 572 20.91 18.90 -8.42
N CYS A 573 19.98 19.70 -7.90
CA CYS A 573 18.53 19.44 -8.05
C CYS A 573 18.10 19.47 -9.51
N ARG A 574 18.54 20.48 -10.30
CA ARG A 574 18.22 20.55 -11.74
C ARG A 574 18.81 19.36 -12.51
N ARG A 575 20.04 18.96 -12.20
CA ARG A 575 20.66 17.80 -12.80
C ARG A 575 19.91 16.51 -12.45
N ALA A 576 19.48 16.36 -11.18
CA ALA A 576 18.67 15.21 -10.75
C ALA A 576 17.36 15.13 -11.55
N THR A 577 16.65 16.25 -11.69
CA THR A 577 15.42 16.29 -12.50
C THR A 577 15.70 15.91 -13.97
N ALA A 578 16.76 16.46 -14.58
CA ALA A 578 17.10 16.15 -15.96
C ALA A 578 17.41 14.66 -16.18
N ILE A 579 18.21 14.05 -15.28
CA ILE A 579 18.49 12.62 -15.31
C ILE A 579 17.21 11.79 -15.08
N TYR A 580 16.39 12.20 -14.10
CA TYR A 580 15.14 11.50 -13.83
C TYR A 580 14.19 11.49 -15.02
N LEU A 581 14.03 12.62 -15.71
CA LEU A 581 13.21 12.73 -16.91
C LEU A 581 13.72 11.82 -18.04
N GLU A 582 15.03 11.57 -18.12
CA GLU A 582 15.64 10.66 -19.08
C GLU A 582 15.34 9.18 -18.75
N VAL A 583 15.24 8.82 -17.46
CA VAL A 583 15.14 7.42 -16.99
C VAL A 583 13.81 7.07 -16.34
N ARG A 584 12.88 8.00 -16.19
CA ARG A 584 11.65 7.80 -15.42
C ARG A 584 10.74 6.71 -15.98
N ASP A 585 10.79 6.46 -17.28
CA ASP A 585 10.07 5.35 -17.90
C ASP A 585 10.57 4.00 -17.38
N LEU A 586 11.89 3.85 -17.20
CA LEU A 586 12.48 2.67 -16.58
C LEU A 586 12.09 2.56 -15.10
N VAL A 587 12.23 3.65 -14.33
CA VAL A 587 11.93 3.66 -12.90
C VAL A 587 10.45 3.37 -12.64
N GLN A 588 9.56 3.99 -13.39
CA GLN A 588 8.12 3.91 -13.13
C GLN A 588 7.46 2.67 -13.75
N LEU A 589 7.92 2.22 -14.91
CA LEU A 589 7.26 1.13 -15.65
C LEU A 589 8.14 -0.10 -15.87
N GLY A 590 9.46 0.01 -15.68
CA GLY A 590 10.40 -1.11 -15.79
C GLY A 590 10.29 -2.10 -14.63
N ASP A 591 10.98 -3.22 -14.79
CA ASP A 591 11.09 -4.24 -13.76
C ASP A 591 12.18 -3.88 -12.75
N LEU A 592 11.77 -3.76 -11.49
CA LEU A 592 12.69 -3.51 -10.38
C LEU A 592 13.55 -4.74 -10.11
N ILE A 593 14.85 -4.55 -9.91
CA ILE A 593 15.80 -5.57 -9.48
C ILE A 593 16.52 -5.08 -8.23
N ARG A 594 16.34 -5.78 -7.11
CA ARG A 594 17.04 -5.51 -5.87
C ARG A 594 18.38 -6.24 -5.88
N LEU A 595 19.48 -5.50 -5.80
CA LEU A 595 20.83 -6.02 -6.05
C LEU A 595 21.64 -6.20 -4.75
N ILE A 596 21.65 -5.18 -3.91
CA ILE A 596 22.34 -5.20 -2.63
C ILE A 596 21.39 -4.62 -1.58
N PRO A 597 20.83 -5.45 -0.68
CA PRO A 597 19.85 -4.97 0.29
C PRO A 597 20.48 -4.05 1.35
N PRO A 598 19.71 -3.10 1.91
CA PRO A 598 20.10 -2.35 3.08
C PRO A 598 20.50 -3.29 4.23
N ASP A 599 21.56 -2.92 4.93
CA ASP A 599 22.03 -3.65 6.13
C ASP A 599 22.44 -5.12 5.89
N ALA A 600 22.69 -5.52 4.63
CA ALA A 600 23.17 -6.86 4.30
C ALA A 600 24.52 -7.16 4.94
N PRO A 601 24.71 -8.33 5.56
CA PRO A 601 25.99 -8.74 6.08
C PRO A 601 27.09 -8.65 5.00
N GLY A 602 28.21 -7.96 5.31
CA GLY A 602 29.33 -7.83 4.40
C GLY A 602 29.15 -6.78 3.28
N SER A 603 28.02 -6.09 3.20
CA SER A 603 27.80 -5.01 2.20
C SER A 603 28.68 -3.79 2.45
N ALA A 604 29.20 -3.62 3.66
CA ALA A 604 29.96 -2.43 4.09
C ALA A 604 29.20 -1.12 3.83
N GLY A 605 27.88 -1.12 4.08
CA GLY A 605 27.00 0.02 3.88
C GLY A 605 26.56 0.27 2.44
N ARG A 606 26.88 -0.63 1.50
CA ARG A 606 26.42 -0.54 0.11
C ARG A 606 24.96 -0.99 0.00
N VAL A 607 24.19 -0.24 -0.77
CA VAL A 607 22.83 -0.60 -1.20
C VAL A 607 22.73 -0.38 -2.69
N ALA A 608 22.11 -1.27 -3.43
CA ALA A 608 21.88 -1.09 -4.87
C ALA A 608 20.57 -1.69 -5.34
N LEU A 609 19.92 -0.99 -6.25
CA LEU A 609 18.75 -1.46 -6.97
C LEU A 609 18.78 -0.95 -8.42
N GLY A 610 18.14 -1.66 -9.31
CA GLY A 610 18.07 -1.28 -10.71
C GLY A 610 16.66 -1.42 -11.26
N PHE A 611 16.42 -0.78 -12.40
CA PHE A 611 15.18 -0.90 -13.17
C PHE A 611 15.53 -1.22 -14.60
N CYS A 612 14.95 -2.31 -15.12
CA CYS A 612 15.19 -2.78 -16.46
C CYS A 612 13.95 -2.57 -17.36
N GLY A 613 14.18 -2.05 -18.54
CA GLY A 613 13.19 -2.05 -19.61
C GLY A 613 13.05 -3.43 -20.27
N LEU A 614 12.07 -3.53 -21.16
CA LEU A 614 11.81 -4.76 -21.91
C LEU A 614 13.07 -5.28 -22.60
N ALA A 615 13.27 -6.59 -22.55
CA ALA A 615 14.42 -7.31 -23.13
C ALA A 615 15.80 -6.88 -22.61
N ALA A 616 15.87 -6.27 -21.41
CA ALA A 616 17.11 -5.89 -20.71
C ALA A 616 18.11 -5.04 -21.55
N ARG A 617 17.60 -4.35 -22.59
CA ARG A 617 18.44 -3.53 -23.50
C ARG A 617 18.76 -2.15 -22.93
N ARG A 618 17.95 -1.69 -21.98
CA ARG A 618 18.13 -0.43 -21.28
C ARG A 618 17.85 -0.61 -19.79
N ALA A 619 18.74 -0.13 -18.94
CA ALA A 619 18.57 -0.21 -17.50
C ALA A 619 19.16 1.01 -16.80
N VAL A 620 18.61 1.36 -15.65
CA VAL A 620 19.20 2.32 -14.71
C VAL A 620 19.48 1.63 -13.38
N VAL A 621 20.65 1.84 -12.81
CA VAL A 621 21.07 1.30 -11.52
C VAL A 621 21.41 2.45 -10.59
N PHE A 622 20.85 2.41 -9.38
CA PHE A 622 21.15 3.33 -8.29
C PHE A 622 21.99 2.61 -7.24
N GLY A 623 23.20 3.14 -6.98
CA GLY A 623 24.07 2.68 -5.90
C GLY A 623 24.20 3.71 -4.81
N TYR A 624 24.12 3.29 -3.55
CA TYR A 624 24.15 4.14 -2.37
C TYR A 624 25.15 3.63 -1.36
N GLN A 625 25.92 4.54 -0.74
CA GLN A 625 26.83 4.23 0.35
C GLN A 625 26.30 4.82 1.66
N LEU A 626 25.80 3.97 2.57
CA LEU A 626 25.16 4.38 3.83
C LEU A 626 26.13 4.52 5.00
N ALA A 627 27.34 4.00 4.88
CA ALA A 627 28.36 4.07 5.91
C ALA A 627 29.74 4.29 5.26
N GLU A 628 30.65 4.94 5.92
CA GLU A 628 32.02 5.11 5.43
C GLU A 628 32.67 3.73 5.20
N ARG A 629 33.25 3.55 4.02
CA ARG A 629 33.96 2.33 3.67
C ARG A 629 35.47 2.52 3.84
N SER A 630 36.03 1.88 4.86
CA SER A 630 37.48 1.83 5.08
C SER A 630 38.12 0.73 4.22
N GLY A 631 39.26 1.04 3.59
CA GLY A 631 40.08 0.09 2.83
C GLY A 631 39.90 0.20 1.31
N ASN A 632 40.93 -0.28 0.59
CA ASN A 632 41.05 -0.22 -0.86
C ASN A 632 40.54 -1.49 -1.55
N THR A 633 39.61 -2.23 -0.91
CA THR A 633 39.08 -3.46 -1.47
C THR A 633 38.19 -3.12 -2.67
N ALA A 634 38.50 -3.67 -3.84
CA ALA A 634 37.61 -3.57 -5.02
C ALA A 634 36.22 -4.08 -4.67
N ALA A 635 35.21 -3.26 -4.95
CA ALA A 635 33.80 -3.62 -4.75
C ALA A 635 33.07 -3.44 -6.06
N SER A 636 32.05 -4.27 -6.28
CA SER A 636 31.22 -4.22 -7.49
C SER A 636 29.74 -4.29 -7.15
N CYS A 637 28.91 -3.89 -8.10
CA CYS A 637 27.47 -4.05 -8.11
C CYS A 637 27.11 -5.10 -9.19
N PRO A 638 26.41 -6.19 -8.83
CA PRO A 638 26.06 -7.22 -9.79
C PRO A 638 25.08 -6.69 -10.85
N VAL A 639 25.13 -7.26 -12.06
CA VAL A 639 24.23 -6.96 -13.18
C VAL A 639 23.65 -8.29 -13.73
N PRO A 640 22.78 -8.96 -12.96
CA PRO A 640 22.33 -10.34 -13.27
C PRO A 640 21.48 -10.47 -14.51
N TRP A 641 20.97 -9.37 -15.05
CA TRP A 641 20.15 -9.34 -16.27
C TRP A 641 20.93 -9.09 -17.54
N ALA A 642 22.26 -8.88 -17.47
CA ALA A 642 23.06 -8.61 -18.66
C ALA A 642 23.02 -9.82 -19.61
N ASP A 643 22.83 -9.55 -20.91
CA ASP A 643 22.94 -10.58 -21.93
C ASP A 643 24.41 -10.75 -22.36
N ALA A 644 24.96 -11.93 -22.17
CA ALA A 644 26.35 -12.24 -22.47
C ALA A 644 26.74 -11.98 -23.96
N GLY A 645 25.77 -12.02 -24.85
CA GLY A 645 25.95 -11.80 -26.28
C GLY A 645 25.92 -10.33 -26.73
N LEU A 646 25.57 -9.41 -25.80
CA LEU A 646 25.46 -7.98 -26.11
C LEU A 646 26.64 -7.17 -25.55
N ARG A 647 26.85 -6.00 -26.12
CA ARG A 647 27.74 -4.97 -25.57
C ARG A 647 26.87 -3.90 -24.93
N TYR A 648 27.34 -3.31 -23.84
CA TYR A 648 26.65 -2.25 -23.09
C TYR A 648 27.54 -1.00 -23.05
N ARG A 649 26.95 0.11 -23.47
CA ARG A 649 27.46 1.45 -23.16
C ARG A 649 26.96 1.81 -21.77
N ILE A 650 27.88 2.12 -20.87
CA ILE A 650 27.61 2.44 -19.49
C ILE A 650 27.98 3.89 -19.24
N ARG A 651 26.99 4.69 -18.83
CA ARG A 651 27.17 6.07 -18.39
C ARG A 651 27.11 6.10 -16.88
N GLN A 652 28.21 6.43 -16.23
CA GLN A 652 28.26 6.66 -14.78
C GLN A 652 28.03 8.14 -14.51
N LEU A 653 26.95 8.46 -13.77
CA LEU A 653 26.48 9.81 -13.52
C LEU A 653 26.61 10.14 -12.02
N THR A 654 27.00 11.37 -11.73
CA THR A 654 26.96 11.96 -10.38
C THR A 654 26.07 13.18 -10.38
N LEU A 655 25.46 13.50 -9.24
CA LEU A 655 24.62 14.70 -9.08
C LEU A 655 25.43 15.94 -8.69
N THR A 656 26.67 15.75 -8.25
CA THR A 656 27.62 16.82 -7.94
C THR A 656 28.61 16.99 -9.10
N GLY A 657 28.63 18.17 -9.72
CA GLY A 657 29.45 18.47 -10.90
C GLY A 657 28.81 17.97 -12.21
N ASP A 658 29.44 18.28 -13.32
CA ASP A 658 28.96 17.95 -14.68
C ASP A 658 29.58 16.66 -15.25
N GLY A 659 30.28 15.88 -14.42
CA GLY A 659 31.03 14.69 -14.83
C GLY A 659 30.12 13.54 -15.23
N GLU A 660 30.43 12.97 -16.40
CA GLU A 660 29.87 11.72 -16.88
C GLU A 660 31.05 10.86 -17.38
N ASP A 661 31.20 9.67 -16.78
CA ASP A 661 32.16 8.69 -17.27
C ASP A 661 31.44 7.69 -18.18
N VAL A 662 31.94 7.53 -19.39
CA VAL A 662 31.37 6.59 -20.38
C VAL A 662 32.34 5.47 -20.61
N THR A 663 31.86 4.23 -20.42
CA THR A 663 32.62 3.01 -20.70
C THR A 663 31.80 2.04 -21.52
N GLU A 664 32.46 1.15 -22.23
CA GLU A 664 31.81 0.03 -22.92
C GLU A 664 32.30 -1.29 -22.34
N ARG A 665 31.35 -2.20 -22.09
CA ARG A 665 31.65 -3.55 -21.58
C ARG A 665 30.80 -4.58 -22.31
N ASP A 666 31.34 -5.78 -22.50
CA ASP A 666 30.55 -6.91 -22.95
C ASP A 666 29.69 -7.46 -21.79
N GLY A 667 28.54 -8.03 -22.12
CA GLY A 667 27.59 -8.55 -21.14
C GLY A 667 28.16 -9.70 -20.32
N ALA A 668 29.07 -10.51 -20.88
CA ALA A 668 29.71 -11.59 -20.16
C ALA A 668 30.58 -11.05 -18.99
N SER A 669 31.32 -9.96 -19.21
CA SER A 669 32.09 -9.32 -18.13
C SER A 669 31.18 -8.62 -17.12
N LEU A 670 30.04 -8.08 -17.52
CA LEU A 670 29.07 -7.51 -16.59
C LEU A 670 28.45 -8.58 -15.67
N LEU A 671 28.15 -9.76 -16.21
CA LEU A 671 27.64 -10.90 -15.42
C LEU A 671 28.68 -11.39 -14.39
N THR A 672 29.97 -11.36 -14.76
CA THR A 672 31.05 -11.90 -13.90
C THR A 672 31.54 -10.87 -12.89
N ASP A 673 31.86 -9.66 -13.33
CA ASP A 673 32.54 -8.64 -12.53
C ASP A 673 31.60 -7.58 -11.96
N GLY A 674 30.43 -7.40 -12.57
CA GLY A 674 29.48 -6.32 -12.25
C GLY A 674 30.00 -4.91 -12.61
N LEU A 675 29.34 -3.87 -12.13
CA LEU A 675 29.74 -2.47 -12.23
C LEU A 675 30.74 -2.14 -11.12
N THR A 676 31.81 -1.41 -11.43
CA THR A 676 32.78 -0.97 -10.45
C THR A 676 32.13 0.00 -9.46
N TRP A 677 32.30 -0.24 -8.15
CA TRP A 677 31.73 0.59 -7.09
C TRP A 677 32.68 1.75 -6.75
N PRO A 678 32.35 3.02 -7.07
CA PRO A 678 33.28 4.13 -6.90
C PRO A 678 33.18 4.81 -5.53
N LEU A 679 32.12 4.52 -4.75
CA LEU A 679 31.80 5.27 -3.52
C LEU A 679 32.58 4.74 -2.30
N THR A 680 33.06 5.68 -1.48
CA THR A 680 33.73 5.39 -0.20
C THR A 680 33.14 6.20 0.95
N ALA A 681 32.67 7.42 0.70
CA ALA A 681 32.11 8.31 1.71
C ALA A 681 30.66 7.94 2.05
N GLU A 682 30.33 8.13 3.33
CA GLU A 682 28.96 7.97 3.82
C GLU A 682 27.98 8.94 3.12
N ARG A 683 26.73 8.50 2.93
CA ARG A 683 25.64 9.28 2.31
C ARG A 683 26.01 9.84 0.93
N THR A 684 26.60 8.98 0.11
CA THR A 684 26.89 9.27 -1.30
C THR A 684 26.15 8.31 -2.21
N ALA A 685 25.92 8.73 -3.47
CA ALA A 685 25.23 7.93 -4.46
C ALA A 685 25.90 8.00 -5.82
N VAL A 686 25.68 6.97 -6.62
CA VAL A 686 26.10 6.86 -8.03
C VAL A 686 24.93 6.31 -8.84
N ILE A 687 24.78 6.76 -10.07
CA ILE A 687 23.78 6.29 -11.00
C ILE A 687 24.48 5.75 -12.23
N TRP A 688 24.15 4.53 -12.65
CA TRP A 688 24.63 3.96 -13.91
C TRP A 688 23.44 3.79 -14.86
N LEU A 689 23.59 4.30 -16.06
CA LEU A 689 22.68 4.05 -17.16
C LEU A 689 23.34 3.11 -18.15
N LEU A 690 22.70 1.99 -18.44
CA LEU A 690 23.19 0.94 -19.33
C LEU A 690 22.30 0.88 -20.56
N ASP A 691 22.94 1.02 -21.74
CA ASP A 691 22.28 0.88 -23.05
C ASP A 691 22.98 -0.22 -23.83
N ALA A 692 22.24 -1.29 -24.20
CA ALA A 692 22.75 -2.36 -25.04
C ALA A 692 22.81 -1.94 -26.51
N SER A 693 23.93 -2.22 -27.15
CA SER A 693 24.20 -1.94 -28.59
C SER A 693 24.13 -3.21 -29.46
#